data_009bf9d57b8fde1b2d72917a85b09509
#
_entry.id   009bf9d57b8fde1b2d72917a85b09509
#
_cell.length_a   1.000
_cell.length_b   1.000
_cell.length_c   1.000
_cell.angle_alpha   90.00
_cell.angle_beta   90.00
_cell.angle_gamma   90.00
#
_symmetry.space_group_name_H-M   'P 1'
#
loop_
_entity.id
_entity.type
_entity.pdbx_description
1 polymer ?
#
loop_
_entity_poly.entity_id
_entity_poly.type
_entity_poly.pdbx_seq_one_letter_code
_entity_poly.pdbx_strand_id
1 'polypeptide(L)'
;MGLSLNIDISATAFYKAQAALEFALEYLNIRDASRPLIDQDRIKLKKALRGVRVEATHRTDKTIRYKITSVSSAPLKELMFDQDGVRVSVVQYFKKQYNYNLKYTNWPCLQAGSDSRPVYLPMEVCSIVGGQRYSRKLNERQVSSILKMACERPAQRESSVLESDSFFLSSQIVNRNNYGNDEYSKEFGMKVMNQLALVDARVLPAPRLKYHDSGREKECNPSVGQWNMINKRMVNGGSINYWACLTFASRLHPNDIGMFCRDLAHMCNSIGMVMNMEPCVNITQARRQDTVESAIRNIHRHSAEVLTKQGLEGKQLELLIIILPDISGSYGKIKRLCETELGVITQCCLPKNVQKGGKQYLENLSLKINVKVGGRNTVLEDALYKRIPLLTDVPTIVFGADVTHPAAGEDACPSIAAVVASMDWPEVTKYKCLVSSQAHREEIIADLYTEIKDPQKGLVGGGMIRELLLSFYRATGCKPHRIIFYRDGVSEGQFSQVLLYEMDAIRKACATLQAGYLPPVTFVVVQKRHHTRLFPENHRARDLTDRSGNILPGTVVDTKICHPTEFDFYLCSHAGIQGTSRPTHYHVLLDENRFSADALQTLTYNLCYTYARCTRSVSIVPPAYYAHLAAFRARYYMEDEFSDGGSSSATARSAPARQLPKIRDSVKEFMFYC
;
A
#
# COMPACT_ATOMS: atom_id res chain seq x y z
N MET A 1 -37.49 -7.35 -5.81
CA MET A 1 -36.04 -7.35 -5.47
C MET A 1 -35.91 -7.98 -4.08
N GLY A 2 -34.92 -8.86 -3.88
CA GLY A 2 -34.67 -9.49 -2.58
C GLY A 2 -33.36 -8.96 -1.98
N LEU A 3 -33.18 -9.16 -0.68
CA LEU A 3 -31.90 -8.94 0.00
C LEU A 3 -30.90 -10.03 -0.40
N SER A 4 -29.61 -9.72 -0.43
CA SER A 4 -28.53 -10.69 -0.60
C SER A 4 -27.66 -10.76 0.64
N LEU A 5 -27.29 -11.97 1.06
CA LEU A 5 -26.32 -12.18 2.12
C LEU A 5 -24.91 -12.24 1.53
N ASN A 6 -24.05 -11.30 1.92
CA ASN A 6 -22.66 -11.26 1.45
C ASN A 6 -21.77 -12.08 2.38
N ILE A 7 -21.12 -13.11 1.86
CA ILE A 7 -20.26 -14.02 2.61
C ILE A 7 -18.89 -14.13 1.92
N ASP A 8 -17.81 -13.98 2.69
CA ASP A 8 -16.45 -14.24 2.23
C ASP A 8 -15.60 -14.82 3.35
N ILE A 9 -14.49 -15.48 2.97
CA ILE A 9 -13.52 -16.07 3.87
C ILE A 9 -12.36 -15.13 4.04
N SER A 10 -11.97 -14.86 5.30
CA SER A 10 -10.75 -14.15 5.62
C SER A 10 -9.85 -14.96 6.54
N ALA A 11 -8.55 -14.95 6.27
CA ALA A 11 -7.55 -15.61 7.10
C ALA A 11 -6.71 -14.59 7.84
N THR A 12 -6.47 -14.83 9.13
CA THR A 12 -5.59 -14.00 9.95
C THR A 12 -4.77 -14.88 10.89
N ALA A 13 -3.60 -14.38 11.30
CA ALA A 13 -2.74 -15.09 12.22
C ALA A 13 -3.17 -14.86 13.68
N PHE A 14 -3.08 -15.91 14.48
CA PHE A 14 -3.28 -15.87 15.92
C PHE A 14 -2.04 -16.39 16.64
N TYR A 15 -1.85 -15.94 17.87
CA TYR A 15 -0.88 -16.58 18.75
C TYR A 15 -1.36 -17.99 19.07
N LYS A 16 -0.46 -18.97 18.96
CA LYS A 16 -0.72 -20.34 19.38
C LYS A 16 -0.81 -20.37 20.90
N ALA A 17 -1.77 -21.11 21.44
CA ALA A 17 -1.83 -21.42 22.86
C ALA A 17 -0.69 -22.40 23.19
N GLN A 18 0.41 -21.88 23.74
CA GLN A 18 1.62 -22.62 24.06
C GLN A 18 2.39 -21.94 25.19
N ALA A 19 3.35 -22.64 25.78
CA ALA A 19 4.23 -22.06 26.79
C ALA A 19 4.97 -20.83 26.23
N ALA A 20 5.08 -19.77 27.03
CA ALA A 20 5.72 -18.52 26.59
C ALA A 20 7.22 -18.74 26.25
N LEU A 21 7.85 -19.68 26.92
CA LEU A 21 9.22 -20.09 26.63
C LEU A 21 9.33 -20.79 25.27
N GLU A 22 8.42 -21.70 24.94
CA GLU A 22 8.39 -22.38 23.63
C GLU A 22 8.19 -21.36 22.50
N PHE A 23 7.26 -20.42 22.67
CA PHE A 23 7.09 -19.33 21.72
C PHE A 23 8.38 -18.53 21.53
N ALA A 24 9.10 -18.22 22.62
CA ALA A 24 10.34 -17.47 22.54
C ALA A 24 11.45 -18.23 21.78
N LEU A 25 11.58 -19.53 22.01
CA LEU A 25 12.52 -20.40 21.31
C LEU A 25 12.19 -20.49 19.80
N GLU A 26 10.92 -20.71 19.44
CA GLU A 26 10.47 -20.76 18.05
C GLU A 26 10.67 -19.41 17.35
N TYR A 27 10.28 -18.31 17.99
CA TYR A 27 10.36 -16.97 17.42
C TYR A 27 11.79 -16.51 17.14
N LEU A 28 12.71 -16.86 18.05
CA LEU A 28 14.14 -16.52 17.92
C LEU A 28 14.93 -17.58 17.16
N ASN A 29 14.32 -18.72 16.79
CA ASN A 29 14.96 -19.87 16.18
C ASN A 29 16.15 -20.40 17.03
N ILE A 30 15.95 -20.47 18.33
CA ILE A 30 16.90 -20.99 19.32
C ILE A 30 16.49 -22.42 19.66
N ARG A 31 17.44 -23.37 19.63
CA ARG A 31 17.17 -24.78 19.95
C ARG A 31 17.43 -25.15 21.40
N ASP A 32 18.24 -24.36 22.08
CA ASP A 32 18.69 -24.64 23.45
C ASP A 32 18.50 -23.43 24.36
N ALA A 33 17.65 -23.57 25.37
CA ALA A 33 17.33 -22.55 26.36
C ALA A 33 18.40 -22.44 27.48
N SER A 34 19.45 -23.25 27.49
CA SER A 34 20.51 -23.19 28.51
C SER A 34 21.38 -21.94 28.40
N ARG A 35 21.46 -21.32 27.21
CA ARG A 35 22.26 -20.13 26.97
C ARG A 35 21.49 -18.85 27.29
N PRO A 36 22.15 -17.82 27.85
CA PRO A 36 21.52 -16.53 28.07
C PRO A 36 21.16 -15.86 26.74
N LEU A 37 20.06 -15.10 26.74
CA LEU A 37 19.64 -14.30 25.59
C LEU A 37 20.58 -13.10 25.40
N ILE A 38 20.99 -12.87 24.16
CA ILE A 38 21.68 -11.63 23.79
C ILE A 38 20.69 -10.46 23.75
N ASP A 39 21.17 -9.26 23.98
CA ASP A 39 20.32 -8.05 24.04
C ASP A 39 19.46 -7.82 22.78
N GLN A 40 20.00 -8.10 21.60
CA GLN A 40 19.25 -7.97 20.35
C GLN A 40 18.03 -8.91 20.32
N ASP A 41 18.18 -10.14 20.78
CA ASP A 41 17.08 -11.12 20.80
C ASP A 41 16.07 -10.82 21.90
N ARG A 42 16.54 -10.31 23.04
CA ARG A 42 15.67 -9.79 24.10
C ARG A 42 14.78 -8.63 23.59
N ILE A 43 15.35 -7.69 22.84
CA ILE A 43 14.59 -6.56 22.25
C ILE A 43 13.57 -7.08 21.21
N LYS A 44 13.94 -8.05 20.37
CA LYS A 44 12.99 -8.68 19.43
C LYS A 44 11.83 -9.34 20.19
N LEU A 45 12.14 -10.10 21.25
CA LEU A 45 11.15 -10.79 22.06
C LEU A 45 10.23 -9.80 22.79
N LYS A 46 10.78 -8.72 23.38
CA LYS A 46 10.01 -7.62 23.94
C LYS A 46 9.01 -7.05 22.94
N LYS A 47 9.45 -6.77 21.72
CA LYS A 47 8.57 -6.28 20.65
C LYS A 47 7.48 -7.31 20.28
N ALA A 48 7.80 -8.60 20.24
CA ALA A 48 6.86 -9.65 19.89
C ALA A 48 5.77 -9.86 20.96
N LEU A 49 6.15 -9.86 22.25
CA LEU A 49 5.26 -10.22 23.35
C LEU A 49 4.54 -9.03 24.00
N ARG A 50 4.96 -7.79 23.77
CA ARG A 50 4.30 -6.61 24.36
C ARG A 50 2.82 -6.57 23.97
N GLY A 51 1.92 -6.50 24.97
CA GLY A 51 0.48 -6.46 24.78
C GLY A 51 -0.19 -7.85 24.73
N VAL A 52 0.60 -8.93 24.66
CA VAL A 52 0.08 -10.30 24.66
C VAL A 52 -0.41 -10.67 26.06
N ARG A 53 -1.50 -11.40 26.14
CA ARG A 53 -2.04 -11.94 27.40
C ARG A 53 -1.50 -13.34 27.63
N VAL A 54 -1.01 -13.58 28.84
CA VAL A 54 -0.55 -14.88 29.30
C VAL A 54 -1.30 -15.31 30.54
N GLU A 55 -1.40 -16.59 30.74
CA GLU A 55 -1.91 -17.23 31.96
C GLU A 55 -0.73 -17.79 32.75
N ALA A 56 -0.75 -17.57 34.09
CA ALA A 56 0.22 -18.18 34.99
C ALA A 56 -0.17 -19.62 35.29
N THR A 57 0.72 -20.58 35.04
CA THR A 57 0.46 -22.03 35.15
C THR A 57 0.92 -22.65 36.46
N HIS A 58 1.65 -21.88 37.29
CA HIS A 58 2.19 -22.36 38.56
C HIS A 58 1.14 -22.38 39.71
N ARG A 59 -0.03 -21.82 39.50
CA ARG A 59 -1.16 -21.85 40.46
C ARG A 59 -2.22 -22.79 39.93
N THR A 60 -2.63 -23.73 40.77
CA THR A 60 -3.69 -24.70 40.44
C THR A 60 -5.09 -24.23 40.89
N ASP A 61 -5.15 -23.29 41.82
CA ASP A 61 -6.37 -22.80 42.45
C ASP A 61 -7.06 -21.66 41.71
N LYS A 62 -6.29 -20.86 40.96
CA LYS A 62 -6.80 -19.70 40.16
C LYS A 62 -6.01 -19.48 38.90
N THR A 63 -6.71 -19.40 37.78
CA THR A 63 -6.13 -18.94 36.51
C THR A 63 -6.05 -17.41 36.49
N ILE A 64 -4.85 -16.86 36.62
CA ILE A 64 -4.65 -15.41 36.59
C ILE A 64 -4.06 -15.04 35.21
N ARG A 65 -4.72 -14.09 34.54
CA ARG A 65 -4.30 -13.57 33.22
C ARG A 65 -3.55 -12.26 33.41
N TYR A 66 -2.42 -12.16 32.76
CA TYR A 66 -1.57 -10.97 32.74
C TYR A 66 -1.38 -10.44 31.32
N LYS A 67 -1.37 -9.11 31.17
CA LYS A 67 -0.99 -8.45 29.91
C LYS A 67 0.47 -8.05 30.00
N ILE A 68 1.29 -8.57 29.08
CA ILE A 68 2.73 -8.30 29.06
C ILE A 68 2.98 -6.84 28.64
N THR A 69 3.71 -6.10 29.45
CA THR A 69 4.13 -4.72 29.19
C THR A 69 5.56 -4.67 28.67
N SER A 70 6.44 -5.56 29.16
CA SER A 70 7.86 -5.59 28.80
C SER A 70 8.48 -6.97 29.02
N VAL A 71 9.77 -7.08 28.70
CA VAL A 71 10.66 -8.20 29.07
C VAL A 71 11.82 -7.59 29.84
N SER A 72 12.17 -8.16 31.00
CA SER A 72 13.20 -7.62 31.88
C SER A 72 14.55 -7.47 31.18
N SER A 73 15.33 -6.48 31.57
CA SER A 73 16.71 -6.28 31.08
C SER A 73 17.68 -7.28 31.70
N ALA A 74 17.49 -7.57 32.98
CA ALA A 74 18.30 -8.55 33.71
C ALA A 74 17.73 -9.96 33.60
N PRO A 75 18.56 -11.00 33.67
CA PRO A 75 18.14 -12.39 33.75
C PRO A 75 17.40 -12.67 35.07
N LEU A 76 16.56 -13.68 35.06
CA LEU A 76 15.72 -14.08 36.20
C LEU A 76 16.49 -14.22 37.52
N LYS A 77 17.69 -14.79 37.51
CA LYS A 77 18.54 -15.00 38.69
C LYS A 77 18.97 -13.69 39.38
N GLU A 78 19.03 -12.58 38.63
CA GLU A 78 19.47 -11.26 39.12
C GLU A 78 18.29 -10.36 39.50
N LEU A 79 17.06 -10.76 39.19
CA LEU A 79 15.87 -9.96 39.50
C LEU A 79 15.49 -10.06 40.99
N MET A 80 15.50 -8.90 41.63
CA MET A 80 15.11 -8.72 43.01
C MET A 80 13.90 -7.81 43.11
N PHE A 81 13.00 -8.07 44.03
CA PHE A 81 11.88 -7.19 44.37
C PHE A 81 11.71 -7.09 45.91
N ASP A 82 11.01 -6.07 46.33
CA ASP A 82 10.72 -5.87 47.73
C ASP A 82 9.43 -6.62 48.13
N GLN A 83 9.52 -7.46 49.14
CA GLN A 83 8.39 -8.12 49.74
C GLN A 83 8.34 -7.74 51.24
N ASP A 84 7.43 -6.87 51.61
CA ASP A 84 7.21 -6.43 53.01
C ASP A 84 8.50 -5.87 53.68
N GLY A 85 9.29 -5.08 52.91
CA GLY A 85 10.53 -4.48 53.39
C GLY A 85 11.77 -5.40 53.30
N VAL A 86 11.63 -6.60 52.76
CA VAL A 86 12.75 -7.55 52.57
C VAL A 86 13.02 -7.75 51.10
N ARG A 87 14.25 -7.55 50.66
CA ARG A 87 14.67 -7.82 49.29
C ARG A 87 14.81 -9.32 49.02
N VAL A 88 13.94 -9.84 48.15
CA VAL A 88 13.87 -11.26 47.80
C VAL A 88 14.13 -11.45 46.30
N SER A 89 14.87 -12.47 45.89
CA SER A 89 15.01 -12.80 44.49
C SER A 89 13.76 -13.52 43.96
N VAL A 90 13.45 -13.31 42.68
CA VAL A 90 12.30 -13.99 42.03
C VAL A 90 12.43 -15.52 42.15
N VAL A 91 13.66 -16.05 42.01
CA VAL A 91 13.92 -17.50 42.13
C VAL A 91 13.62 -18.00 43.54
N GLN A 92 14.09 -17.30 44.59
CA GLN A 92 13.81 -17.66 45.98
C GLN A 92 12.32 -17.57 46.33
N TYR A 93 11.65 -16.53 45.81
CA TYR A 93 10.21 -16.37 46.00
C TYR A 93 9.40 -17.54 45.44
N PHE A 94 9.67 -17.95 44.16
CA PHE A 94 8.98 -19.09 43.56
C PHE A 94 9.23 -20.39 44.29
N LYS A 95 10.43 -20.62 44.78
CA LYS A 95 10.76 -21.81 45.59
C LYS A 95 10.01 -21.78 46.95
N LYS A 96 10.06 -20.65 47.67
CA LYS A 96 9.45 -20.51 49.02
C LYS A 96 7.91 -20.51 48.96
N GLN A 97 7.32 -19.75 48.04
CA GLN A 97 5.89 -19.50 47.99
C GLN A 97 5.10 -20.58 47.26
N TYR A 98 5.69 -21.17 46.21
CA TYR A 98 5.00 -22.11 45.31
C TYR A 98 5.65 -23.50 45.28
N ASN A 99 6.72 -23.72 46.05
CA ASN A 99 7.54 -24.94 46.00
C ASN A 99 7.98 -25.30 44.54
N TYR A 100 8.19 -24.28 43.69
CA TYR A 100 8.51 -24.42 42.28
C TYR A 100 9.98 -24.10 42.04
N ASN A 101 10.74 -25.04 41.48
CA ASN A 101 12.13 -24.84 41.11
C ASN A 101 12.23 -24.38 39.67
N LEU A 102 12.58 -23.11 39.46
CA LEU A 102 12.76 -22.51 38.14
C LEU A 102 14.03 -23.05 37.47
N LYS A 103 13.89 -23.52 36.23
CA LYS A 103 14.97 -24.14 35.45
C LYS A 103 15.78 -23.16 34.60
N TYR A 104 15.09 -22.14 34.03
CA TYR A 104 15.68 -21.24 33.02
C TYR A 104 16.07 -19.88 33.61
N THR A 105 16.85 -19.89 34.70
CA THR A 105 17.20 -18.71 35.47
C THR A 105 18.12 -17.71 34.75
N ASN A 106 18.75 -18.11 33.65
CA ASN A 106 19.56 -17.23 32.78
C ASN A 106 18.69 -16.45 31.74
N TRP A 107 17.42 -16.75 31.64
CA TRP A 107 16.49 -16.05 30.75
C TRP A 107 15.83 -14.87 31.43
N PRO A 108 15.41 -13.81 30.68
CA PRO A 108 14.68 -12.70 31.24
C PRO A 108 13.26 -13.10 31.63
N CYS A 109 12.63 -12.34 32.55
CA CYS A 109 11.22 -12.47 32.89
C CYS A 109 10.31 -11.69 31.93
N LEU A 110 9.07 -12.16 31.78
CA LEU A 110 7.99 -11.32 31.31
C LEU A 110 7.63 -10.32 32.41
N GLN A 111 7.37 -9.09 32.01
CA GLN A 111 6.92 -8.04 32.92
C GLN A 111 5.47 -7.67 32.63
N ALA A 112 4.65 -7.61 33.64
CA ALA A 112 3.27 -7.14 33.61
C ALA A 112 3.08 -6.03 34.68
N GLY A 113 1.93 -5.38 34.72
CA GLY A 113 1.65 -4.28 35.63
C GLY A 113 2.22 -2.93 35.14
N SER A 114 2.29 -1.96 36.05
CA SER A 114 2.88 -0.63 35.77
C SER A 114 4.37 -0.61 36.07
N ASP A 115 5.07 0.40 35.52
CA ASP A 115 6.50 0.57 35.80
C ASP A 115 6.79 0.85 37.28
N SER A 116 5.82 1.42 38.01
CA SER A 116 5.91 1.65 39.46
C SER A 116 5.61 0.42 40.32
N ARG A 117 4.89 -0.58 39.79
CA ARG A 117 4.56 -1.85 40.43
C ARG A 117 4.68 -2.99 39.43
N PRO A 118 5.90 -3.37 39.02
CA PRO A 118 6.12 -4.43 38.06
C PRO A 118 5.83 -5.82 38.66
N VAL A 119 5.16 -6.66 37.88
CA VAL A 119 4.97 -8.07 38.21
C VAL A 119 5.90 -8.87 37.27
N TYR A 120 6.85 -9.59 37.87
CA TYR A 120 7.79 -10.43 37.15
C TYR A 120 7.28 -11.86 37.05
N LEU A 121 7.14 -12.34 35.82
CA LEU A 121 6.62 -13.67 35.50
C LEU A 121 7.68 -14.47 34.75
N PRO A 122 8.24 -15.55 35.32
CA PRO A 122 9.15 -16.44 34.60
C PRO A 122 8.45 -17.03 33.37
N MET A 123 9.12 -17.07 32.21
CA MET A 123 8.51 -17.53 30.95
C MET A 123 8.05 -18.98 31.02
N GLU A 124 8.75 -19.83 31.79
CA GLU A 124 8.43 -21.25 31.94
C GLU A 124 7.12 -21.52 32.68
N VAL A 125 6.63 -20.56 33.49
CA VAL A 125 5.38 -20.68 34.24
C VAL A 125 4.25 -19.84 33.58
N CYS A 126 4.41 -19.46 32.35
CA CYS A 126 3.43 -18.69 31.59
C CYS A 126 3.01 -19.45 30.34
N SER A 127 1.72 -19.49 30.07
CA SER A 127 1.15 -19.94 28.79
C SER A 127 0.48 -18.79 28.07
N ILE A 128 0.67 -18.69 26.76
CA ILE A 128 0.00 -17.70 25.94
C ILE A 128 -1.47 -18.08 25.81
N VAL A 129 -2.37 -17.14 26.13
CA VAL A 129 -3.81 -17.35 25.99
C VAL A 129 -4.16 -17.49 24.50
N GLY A 130 -4.88 -18.55 24.16
CA GLY A 130 -5.35 -18.79 22.79
C GLY A 130 -6.35 -17.72 22.31
N GLY A 131 -6.56 -17.66 21.00
CA GLY A 131 -7.54 -16.76 20.39
C GLY A 131 -7.10 -15.28 20.29
N GLN A 132 -5.86 -14.96 20.65
CA GLN A 132 -5.32 -13.62 20.49
C GLN A 132 -4.78 -13.40 19.09
N ARG A 133 -5.28 -12.37 18.40
CA ARG A 133 -4.84 -12.01 17.05
C ARG A 133 -3.36 -11.59 17.07
N TYR A 134 -2.58 -12.15 16.13
CA TYR A 134 -1.19 -11.76 15.92
C TYR A 134 -1.14 -10.44 15.13
N SER A 135 -0.89 -9.33 15.83
CA SER A 135 -0.90 -7.97 15.26
C SER A 135 0.47 -7.49 14.77
N ARG A 136 1.50 -8.36 14.82
CA ARG A 136 2.86 -7.99 14.41
C ARG A 136 3.10 -8.29 12.93
N LYS A 137 4.11 -7.66 12.35
CA LYS A 137 4.53 -7.93 10.98
C LYS A 137 4.96 -9.39 10.84
N LEU A 138 4.33 -10.09 9.91
CA LEU A 138 4.65 -11.49 9.60
C LEU A 138 6.01 -11.57 8.87
N ASN A 139 6.77 -12.61 9.16
CA ASN A 139 7.98 -12.93 8.39
C ASN A 139 7.60 -13.61 7.06
N GLU A 140 8.57 -13.77 6.14
CA GLU A 140 8.32 -14.31 4.79
C GLU A 140 7.69 -15.71 4.81
N ARG A 141 8.07 -16.58 5.75
CA ARG A 141 7.50 -17.94 5.91
C ARG A 141 6.04 -17.87 6.37
N GLN A 142 5.77 -17.04 7.38
CA GLN A 142 4.41 -16.81 7.88
C GLN A 142 3.50 -16.20 6.81
N VAL A 143 3.99 -15.22 6.04
CA VAL A 143 3.28 -14.66 4.89
C VAL A 143 2.98 -15.75 3.86
N SER A 144 3.97 -16.58 3.50
CA SER A 144 3.78 -17.68 2.55
C SER A 144 2.73 -18.68 3.04
N SER A 145 2.72 -19.00 4.33
CA SER A 145 1.73 -19.92 4.92
C SER A 145 0.32 -19.33 4.90
N ILE A 146 0.16 -18.06 5.26
CA ILE A 146 -1.15 -17.39 5.25
C ILE A 146 -1.68 -17.25 3.82
N LEU A 147 -0.81 -16.94 2.86
CA LEU A 147 -1.20 -16.84 1.44
C LEU A 147 -1.70 -18.18 0.87
N LYS A 148 -1.13 -19.30 1.28
CA LYS A 148 -1.62 -20.63 0.86
C LYS A 148 -3.06 -20.88 1.33
N MET A 149 -3.43 -20.40 2.50
CA MET A 149 -4.77 -20.54 3.07
C MET A 149 -5.76 -19.49 2.55
N ALA A 150 -5.30 -18.25 2.34
CA ALA A 150 -6.15 -17.13 1.97
C ALA A 150 -6.42 -17.01 0.47
N CYS A 151 -5.48 -17.53 -0.36
CA CYS A 151 -5.53 -17.38 -1.82
C CYS A 151 -6.08 -18.65 -2.50
N GLU A 152 -7.28 -19.05 -2.14
CA GLU A 152 -8.00 -20.12 -2.81
C GLU A 152 -8.38 -19.72 -4.24
N ARG A 153 -8.31 -20.67 -5.17
CA ARG A 153 -8.82 -20.49 -6.53
C ARG A 153 -10.34 -20.35 -6.54
N PRO A 154 -10.93 -19.72 -7.57
CA PRO A 154 -12.39 -19.46 -7.60
C PRO A 154 -13.26 -20.67 -7.28
N ALA A 155 -13.06 -21.79 -7.97
CA ALA A 155 -13.83 -23.01 -7.72
C ALA A 155 -13.69 -23.53 -6.28
N GLN A 156 -12.48 -23.49 -5.71
CA GLN A 156 -12.26 -23.90 -4.32
C GLN A 156 -12.95 -22.95 -3.33
N ARG A 157 -12.87 -21.63 -3.57
CA ARG A 157 -13.52 -20.64 -2.71
C ARG A 157 -15.03 -20.75 -2.77
N GLU A 158 -15.60 -21.00 -3.94
CA GLU A 158 -17.03 -21.23 -4.10
C GLU A 158 -17.48 -22.47 -3.33
N SER A 159 -16.78 -23.61 -3.51
CA SER A 159 -17.03 -24.83 -2.73
C SER A 159 -16.89 -24.59 -1.23
N SER A 160 -15.88 -23.83 -0.79
CA SER A 160 -15.69 -23.51 0.63
C SER A 160 -16.85 -22.68 1.22
N VAL A 161 -17.58 -21.93 0.40
CA VAL A 161 -18.77 -21.19 0.83
C VAL A 161 -20.01 -22.08 0.86
N LEU A 162 -20.21 -22.96 -0.13
CA LEU A 162 -21.47 -23.68 -0.36
C LEU A 162 -21.47 -25.16 0.02
N GLU A 163 -20.40 -25.93 -0.24
CA GLU A 163 -20.44 -27.39 -0.29
C GLU A 163 -20.17 -28.14 1.01
N SER A 164 -20.79 -29.35 1.09
CA SER A 164 -20.73 -30.26 2.24
C SER A 164 -19.66 -31.35 2.18
N ASP A 165 -19.01 -31.60 1.04
CA ASP A 165 -18.27 -32.85 0.79
C ASP A 165 -16.74 -32.75 0.71
N SER A 166 -16.10 -31.66 1.11
CA SER A 166 -14.64 -31.62 1.11
C SER A 166 -14.03 -32.09 2.42
N PHE A 167 -13.03 -32.96 2.30
CA PHE A 167 -12.24 -33.57 3.39
C PHE A 167 -11.50 -32.56 4.29
N PHE A 168 -11.59 -31.30 4.01
CA PHE A 168 -11.00 -30.22 4.81
C PHE A 168 -12.05 -29.59 5.73
N LEU A 169 -11.84 -29.66 7.01
CA LEU A 169 -12.68 -29.23 8.15
C LEU A 169 -13.14 -27.75 8.16
N SER A 170 -12.91 -26.96 7.10
CA SER A 170 -13.23 -25.54 7.06
C SER A 170 -14.29 -25.12 6.04
N SER A 171 -14.77 -26.04 5.21
CA SER A 171 -15.74 -25.76 4.17
C SER A 171 -17.17 -25.95 4.68
N GLN A 172 -18.01 -24.98 4.51
CA GLN A 172 -19.46 -24.97 4.84
C GLN A 172 -19.88 -23.79 5.72
N ILE A 173 -19.52 -22.59 5.30
CA ILE A 173 -19.87 -21.43 6.13
C ILE A 173 -21.39 -21.30 6.26
N VAL A 174 -22.12 -21.47 5.15
CA VAL A 174 -23.59 -21.33 5.13
C VAL A 174 -24.25 -22.42 5.99
N ASN A 175 -23.87 -23.67 5.77
CA ASN A 175 -24.44 -24.82 6.47
C ASN A 175 -23.98 -24.89 7.95
N ARG A 176 -22.71 -24.63 8.21
CA ARG A 176 -22.15 -24.68 9.56
C ARG A 176 -22.71 -23.60 10.49
N ASN A 177 -22.99 -22.41 9.97
CA ASN A 177 -23.62 -21.35 10.71
C ASN A 177 -25.15 -21.43 10.68
N ASN A 178 -25.71 -22.40 9.93
CA ASN A 178 -27.16 -22.66 9.85
C ASN A 178 -27.99 -21.42 9.49
N TYR A 179 -27.47 -20.56 8.59
CA TYR A 179 -28.15 -19.31 8.20
C TYR A 179 -29.58 -19.53 7.66
N GLY A 180 -29.84 -20.68 7.04
CA GLY A 180 -31.18 -21.03 6.54
C GLY A 180 -32.21 -21.27 7.65
N ASN A 181 -31.78 -21.58 8.87
CA ASN A 181 -32.63 -21.88 10.02
C ASN A 181 -32.39 -20.97 11.23
N ASP A 182 -31.66 -19.85 11.03
CA ASP A 182 -31.40 -18.88 12.07
C ASP A 182 -32.70 -18.27 12.62
N GLU A 183 -32.91 -18.35 13.93
CA GLU A 183 -34.14 -17.91 14.59
C GLU A 183 -34.34 -16.40 14.48
N TYR A 184 -33.27 -15.61 14.58
CA TYR A 184 -33.35 -14.16 14.45
C TYR A 184 -33.75 -13.75 13.02
N SER A 185 -33.18 -14.41 12.01
CA SER A 185 -33.56 -14.15 10.62
C SER A 185 -35.02 -14.47 10.36
N LYS A 186 -35.56 -15.56 10.96
CA LYS A 186 -36.98 -15.93 10.86
C LYS A 186 -37.87 -14.90 11.52
N GLU A 187 -37.52 -14.37 12.70
CA GLU A 187 -38.28 -13.32 13.38
C GLU A 187 -38.39 -12.04 12.53
N PHE A 188 -37.33 -11.71 11.74
CA PHE A 188 -37.39 -10.61 10.76
C PHE A 188 -38.06 -10.99 9.45
N GLY A 189 -38.65 -12.19 9.30
CA GLY A 189 -39.29 -12.65 8.09
C GLY A 189 -38.32 -12.95 6.93
N MET A 190 -37.04 -13.10 7.22
CA MET A 190 -36.00 -13.36 6.22
C MET A 190 -35.76 -14.86 6.08
N LYS A 191 -35.58 -15.31 4.84
CA LYS A 191 -35.19 -16.68 4.49
C LYS A 191 -33.91 -16.64 3.66
N VAL A 192 -32.85 -17.25 4.17
CA VAL A 192 -31.58 -17.40 3.44
C VAL A 192 -31.64 -18.70 2.65
N MET A 193 -31.49 -18.60 1.32
CA MET A 193 -31.40 -19.76 0.44
C MET A 193 -29.94 -20.23 0.35
N ASN A 194 -29.75 -21.56 0.30
CA ASN A 194 -28.41 -22.16 0.17
C ASN A 194 -27.97 -22.23 -1.31
N GLN A 195 -28.05 -21.10 -2.01
CA GLN A 195 -27.66 -20.95 -3.41
C GLN A 195 -27.04 -19.58 -3.61
N LEU A 196 -26.00 -19.50 -4.45
CA LEU A 196 -25.44 -18.22 -4.86
C LEU A 196 -26.46 -17.45 -5.71
N ALA A 197 -26.45 -16.13 -5.54
CA ALA A 197 -27.24 -15.25 -6.40
C ALA A 197 -26.68 -15.28 -7.83
N LEU A 198 -27.54 -15.57 -8.80
CA LEU A 198 -27.21 -15.42 -10.22
C LEU A 198 -27.38 -13.96 -10.61
N VAL A 199 -26.33 -13.38 -11.16
CA VAL A 199 -26.29 -12.00 -11.62
C VAL A 199 -25.94 -11.94 -13.10
N ASP A 200 -26.60 -11.04 -13.82
CA ASP A 200 -26.27 -10.79 -15.21
C ASP A 200 -25.00 -9.93 -15.24
N ALA A 201 -24.06 -10.30 -16.09
CA ALA A 201 -22.80 -9.59 -16.25
C ALA A 201 -22.48 -9.44 -17.74
N ARG A 202 -21.80 -8.34 -18.08
CA ARG A 202 -21.24 -8.12 -19.40
C ARG A 202 -19.74 -7.98 -19.33
N VAL A 203 -19.03 -8.34 -20.38
CA VAL A 203 -17.59 -8.20 -20.47
C VAL A 203 -17.27 -7.07 -21.44
N LEU A 204 -16.73 -5.96 -20.91
CA LEU A 204 -16.30 -4.82 -21.71
C LEU A 204 -15.08 -5.21 -22.56
N PRO A 205 -14.99 -4.75 -23.82
CA PRO A 205 -13.82 -4.97 -24.66
C PRO A 205 -12.61 -4.24 -24.11
N ALA A 206 -11.42 -4.85 -24.23
CA ALA A 206 -10.17 -4.19 -23.88
C ALA A 206 -9.89 -3.02 -24.83
N PRO A 207 -9.36 -1.88 -24.34
CA PRO A 207 -9.01 -0.75 -25.20
C PRO A 207 -7.80 -1.06 -26.04
N ARG A 208 -7.70 -0.42 -27.21
CA ARG A 208 -6.46 -0.40 -28.01
C ARG A 208 -5.45 0.56 -27.39
N LEU A 209 -4.20 0.09 -27.29
CA LEU A 209 -3.09 0.86 -26.75
C LEU A 209 -2.18 1.33 -27.89
N LYS A 210 -1.76 2.58 -27.84
CA LYS A 210 -0.82 3.18 -28.78
C LYS A 210 0.56 3.27 -28.16
N TYR A 211 1.57 2.94 -28.97
CA TYR A 211 3.00 3.07 -28.72
C TYR A 211 3.65 4.00 -29.74
N HIS A 212 4.94 4.27 -29.60
CA HIS A 212 5.68 5.16 -30.50
C HIS A 212 5.80 4.57 -31.88
N ASP A 213 5.69 5.43 -32.93
CA ASP A 213 5.69 5.00 -34.31
C ASP A 213 7.04 4.44 -34.81
N SER A 214 8.14 4.68 -34.09
CA SER A 214 9.44 4.07 -34.40
C SER A 214 9.58 2.63 -33.93
N GLY A 215 8.61 2.09 -33.17
CA GLY A 215 8.53 0.67 -32.86
C GLY A 215 8.06 -0.15 -34.05
N ARG A 216 8.41 -1.46 -34.09
CA ARG A 216 7.85 -2.37 -35.10
C ARG A 216 6.34 -2.57 -34.93
N GLU A 217 5.89 -2.62 -33.68
CA GLU A 217 4.48 -2.66 -33.29
C GLU A 217 4.09 -1.30 -32.68
N LYS A 218 3.24 -0.57 -33.40
CA LYS A 218 2.79 0.77 -33.02
C LYS A 218 1.53 0.76 -32.15
N GLU A 219 0.76 -0.31 -32.24
CA GLU A 219 -0.52 -0.52 -31.56
C GLU A 219 -0.52 -1.88 -30.85
N CYS A 220 -1.33 -2.01 -29.85
CA CYS A 220 -1.44 -3.23 -29.10
C CYS A 220 -2.90 -3.47 -28.68
N ASN A 221 -3.40 -4.69 -28.95
CA ASN A 221 -4.67 -5.18 -28.44
C ASN A 221 -4.37 -6.09 -27.24
N PRO A 222 -4.58 -5.64 -25.99
CA PRO A 222 -4.37 -6.47 -24.82
C PRO A 222 -5.26 -7.72 -24.85
N SER A 223 -4.70 -8.86 -24.45
CA SER A 223 -5.45 -10.11 -24.33
C SER A 223 -5.60 -10.49 -22.86
N VAL A 224 -6.83 -10.70 -22.41
CA VAL A 224 -7.16 -11.04 -21.02
C VAL A 224 -6.41 -10.10 -20.03
N GLY A 225 -6.51 -8.79 -20.27
CA GLY A 225 -5.92 -7.76 -19.40
C GLY A 225 -4.38 -7.73 -19.38
N GLN A 226 -3.68 -8.31 -20.36
CA GLN A 226 -2.22 -8.40 -20.38
C GLN A 226 -1.66 -8.13 -21.78
N TRP A 227 -0.43 -7.60 -21.82
CA TRP A 227 0.36 -7.41 -23.04
C TRP A 227 1.86 -7.44 -22.70
N ASN A 228 2.73 -7.13 -23.64
CA ASN A 228 4.19 -7.08 -23.47
C ASN A 228 4.80 -5.89 -24.22
N MET A 229 6.09 -5.66 -23.97
CA MET A 229 6.87 -4.60 -24.64
C MET A 229 7.65 -5.08 -25.86
N ILE A 230 7.48 -6.35 -26.29
CA ILE A 230 8.21 -6.90 -27.45
C ILE A 230 7.86 -6.07 -28.69
N ASN A 231 8.87 -5.66 -29.44
CA ASN A 231 8.75 -4.84 -30.65
C ASN A 231 8.11 -3.45 -30.46
N LYS A 232 7.83 -3.03 -29.24
CA LYS A 232 7.21 -1.74 -28.92
C LYS A 232 8.21 -0.76 -28.35
N ARG A 233 7.97 0.53 -28.58
CA ARG A 233 8.72 1.61 -27.94
C ARG A 233 7.75 2.54 -27.22
N MET A 234 8.18 3.08 -26.09
CA MET A 234 7.38 4.01 -25.28
C MET A 234 6.92 5.21 -26.11
N VAL A 235 5.70 5.66 -25.90
CA VAL A 235 5.13 6.82 -26.63
C VAL A 235 6.02 8.05 -26.48
N ASN A 236 6.46 8.33 -25.25
CA ASN A 236 7.44 9.36 -24.96
C ASN A 236 8.50 8.77 -24.02
N GLY A 237 9.67 8.51 -24.53
CA GLY A 237 10.82 8.12 -23.71
C GLY A 237 11.39 9.33 -23.00
N GLY A 238 11.60 9.21 -21.68
CA GLY A 238 12.35 10.18 -20.90
C GLY A 238 13.84 10.14 -21.22
N SER A 239 14.54 11.23 -20.91
CA SER A 239 15.99 11.36 -21.09
C SER A 239 16.70 11.36 -19.74
N ILE A 240 17.80 10.61 -19.64
CA ILE A 240 18.64 10.50 -18.44
C ILE A 240 20.11 10.62 -18.89
N ASN A 241 20.67 11.80 -18.71
CA ASN A 241 22.06 12.07 -19.09
C ASN A 241 23.02 11.83 -17.90
N TYR A 242 22.56 12.17 -16.69
CA TYR A 242 23.40 12.14 -15.48
C TYR A 242 22.77 11.22 -14.44
N TRP A 243 23.32 10.02 -14.32
CA TRP A 243 22.86 9.05 -13.35
C TRP A 243 24.02 8.41 -12.59
N ALA A 244 23.74 7.86 -11.42
CA ALA A 244 24.72 7.16 -10.59
C ALA A 244 24.12 5.89 -10.00
N CYS A 245 24.98 4.97 -9.55
CA CYS A 245 24.57 3.76 -8.84
C CYS A 245 25.29 3.66 -7.49
N LEU A 246 24.51 3.49 -6.40
CA LEU A 246 24.98 3.24 -5.05
C LEU A 246 24.49 1.87 -4.57
N THR A 247 25.40 1.03 -4.09
CA THR A 247 25.05 -0.27 -3.52
C THR A 247 25.34 -0.35 -2.03
N PHE A 248 24.36 -0.87 -1.27
CA PHE A 248 24.50 -1.26 0.13
C PHE A 248 24.64 -2.78 0.31
N ALA A 249 24.49 -3.54 -0.77
CA ALA A 249 24.57 -5.01 -0.75
C ALA A 249 26.03 -5.47 -0.72
N SER A 250 26.49 -5.95 0.43
CA SER A 250 27.87 -6.37 0.62
C SER A 250 28.22 -7.72 -0.02
N ARG A 251 27.20 -8.51 -0.39
CA ARG A 251 27.35 -9.88 -0.94
C ARG A 251 27.33 -9.94 -2.47
N LEU A 252 26.97 -8.83 -3.14
CA LEU A 252 26.97 -8.78 -4.61
C LEU A 252 28.39 -8.51 -5.14
N HIS A 253 28.76 -9.27 -6.18
CA HIS A 253 30.02 -9.03 -6.86
C HIS A 253 29.95 -7.72 -7.69
N PRO A 254 31.00 -6.88 -7.72
CA PRO A 254 31.00 -5.63 -8.48
C PRO A 254 30.68 -5.81 -9.98
N ASN A 255 31.14 -6.92 -10.58
CA ASN A 255 30.85 -7.23 -11.98
C ASN A 255 29.35 -7.47 -12.24
N ASP A 256 28.65 -8.13 -11.31
CA ASP A 256 27.19 -8.36 -11.44
C ASP A 256 26.44 -7.03 -11.42
N ILE A 257 26.87 -6.10 -10.58
CA ILE A 257 26.28 -4.76 -10.50
C ILE A 257 26.56 -3.98 -11.77
N GLY A 258 27.80 -4.01 -12.29
CA GLY A 258 28.17 -3.36 -13.54
C GLY A 258 27.39 -3.91 -14.74
N MET A 259 27.24 -5.24 -14.82
CA MET A 259 26.43 -5.89 -15.85
C MET A 259 24.96 -5.48 -15.74
N PHE A 260 24.38 -5.53 -14.55
CA PHE A 260 23.00 -5.09 -14.32
C PHE A 260 22.77 -3.64 -14.75
N CYS A 261 23.67 -2.71 -14.43
CA CYS A 261 23.55 -1.31 -14.81
C CYS A 261 23.61 -1.12 -16.33
N ARG A 262 24.53 -1.82 -17.02
CA ARG A 262 24.61 -1.80 -18.50
C ARG A 262 23.37 -2.39 -19.15
N ASP A 263 22.91 -3.55 -18.65
CA ASP A 263 21.70 -4.20 -19.18
C ASP A 263 20.46 -3.33 -19.00
N LEU A 264 20.37 -2.62 -17.86
CA LEU A 264 19.28 -1.67 -17.60
C LEU A 264 19.33 -0.48 -18.57
N ALA A 265 20.51 0.12 -18.79
CA ALA A 265 20.67 1.23 -19.72
C ALA A 265 20.36 0.77 -21.16
N HIS A 266 20.82 -0.41 -21.57
CA HIS A 266 20.46 -1.02 -22.86
C HIS A 266 18.94 -1.24 -22.98
N MET A 267 18.31 -1.79 -21.95
CA MET A 267 16.87 -1.99 -21.94
C MET A 267 16.12 -0.68 -22.09
N CYS A 268 16.47 0.36 -21.31
CA CYS A 268 15.87 1.69 -21.40
C CYS A 268 15.96 2.24 -22.85
N ASN A 269 17.14 2.20 -23.44
CA ASN A 269 17.36 2.68 -24.82
C ASN A 269 16.58 1.84 -25.85
N SER A 270 16.52 0.52 -25.68
CA SER A 270 15.83 -0.36 -26.63
C SER A 270 14.33 -0.12 -26.70
N ILE A 271 13.71 0.23 -25.55
CA ILE A 271 12.26 0.48 -25.45
C ILE A 271 11.89 1.96 -25.62
N GLY A 272 12.84 2.82 -26.04
CA GLY A 272 12.55 4.16 -26.50
C GLY A 272 12.89 5.30 -25.55
N MET A 273 13.53 5.04 -24.40
CA MET A 273 14.14 6.08 -23.57
C MET A 273 15.50 6.52 -24.18
N VAL A 274 16.04 7.61 -23.66
CA VAL A 274 17.42 8.03 -23.90
C VAL A 274 18.16 7.99 -22.57
N MET A 275 18.98 6.97 -22.36
CA MET A 275 19.77 6.82 -21.14
C MET A 275 21.25 6.69 -21.48
N ASN A 276 22.08 7.52 -20.84
CA ASN A 276 23.53 7.42 -21.01
C ASN A 276 23.99 6.02 -20.59
N MET A 277 24.87 5.41 -21.40
CA MET A 277 25.32 4.04 -21.13
C MET A 277 26.21 3.96 -19.88
N GLU A 278 26.98 5.00 -19.61
CA GLU A 278 27.87 5.06 -18.46
C GLU A 278 27.32 6.02 -17.40
N PRO A 279 27.44 5.68 -16.11
CA PRO A 279 27.11 6.58 -15.03
C PRO A 279 28.08 7.75 -14.95
N CYS A 280 27.64 8.91 -14.46
CA CYS A 280 28.49 10.10 -14.31
C CYS A 280 29.62 9.94 -13.27
N VAL A 281 29.49 8.96 -12.38
CA VAL A 281 30.53 8.55 -11.41
C VAL A 281 30.58 7.02 -11.34
N ASN A 282 31.73 6.46 -11.02
CA ASN A 282 31.88 5.01 -10.86
C ASN A 282 30.86 4.44 -9.88
N ILE A 283 30.40 3.22 -10.17
CA ILE A 283 29.50 2.49 -9.26
C ILE A 283 30.11 2.46 -7.87
N THR A 284 29.40 3.00 -6.89
CA THR A 284 29.89 3.20 -5.55
C THR A 284 29.29 2.18 -4.58
N GLN A 285 30.16 1.52 -3.82
CA GLN A 285 29.73 0.66 -2.71
C GLN A 285 29.82 1.46 -1.40
N ALA A 286 28.75 1.47 -0.61
CA ALA A 286 28.74 2.07 0.73
C ALA A 286 29.72 1.31 1.64
N ARG A 287 30.51 2.06 2.43
CA ARG A 287 31.43 1.49 3.40
C ARG A 287 30.65 0.96 4.61
N ARG A 288 31.20 -0.02 5.32
CA ARG A 288 30.54 -0.60 6.52
C ARG A 288 30.26 0.42 7.63
N GLN A 289 31.07 1.45 7.72
CA GLN A 289 30.94 2.54 8.70
C GLN A 289 29.97 3.66 8.25
N ASP A 290 29.59 3.68 6.97
CA ASP A 290 28.71 4.73 6.46
C ASP A 290 27.27 4.47 6.91
N THR A 291 26.62 5.52 7.38
CA THR A 291 25.16 5.52 7.49
C THR A 291 24.54 5.61 6.09
N VAL A 292 23.30 5.16 5.95
CA VAL A 292 22.57 5.27 4.67
C VAL A 292 22.56 6.71 4.17
N GLU A 293 22.35 7.64 5.08
CA GLU A 293 22.28 9.08 4.78
C GLU A 293 23.64 9.63 4.35
N SER A 294 24.72 9.30 5.06
CA SER A 294 26.07 9.77 4.70
C SER A 294 26.50 9.24 3.33
N ALA A 295 26.25 7.97 3.03
CA ALA A 295 26.60 7.38 1.75
C ALA A 295 25.85 8.07 0.56
N ILE A 296 24.55 8.36 0.74
CA ILE A 296 23.76 9.05 -0.30
C ILE A 296 24.23 10.49 -0.48
N ARG A 297 24.45 11.24 0.61
CA ARG A 297 24.96 12.61 0.52
C ARG A 297 26.34 12.67 -0.14
N ASN A 298 27.21 11.70 0.16
CA ASN A 298 28.54 11.62 -0.44
C ASN A 298 28.48 11.37 -1.95
N ILE A 299 27.69 10.41 -2.43
CA ILE A 299 27.58 10.16 -3.88
C ILE A 299 26.93 11.33 -4.59
N HIS A 300 25.92 11.98 -3.99
CA HIS A 300 25.26 13.15 -4.56
C HIS A 300 26.24 14.31 -4.73
N ARG A 301 27.02 14.64 -3.68
CA ARG A 301 28.06 15.68 -3.72
C ARG A 301 29.14 15.35 -4.73
N HIS A 302 29.65 14.12 -4.71
CA HIS A 302 30.70 13.67 -5.64
C HIS A 302 30.23 13.75 -7.11
N SER A 303 28.99 13.37 -7.38
CA SER A 303 28.40 13.52 -8.73
C SER A 303 28.36 14.99 -9.18
N ALA A 304 27.97 15.92 -8.28
CA ALA A 304 27.97 17.35 -8.59
C ALA A 304 29.40 17.89 -8.87
N GLU A 305 30.38 17.48 -8.06
CA GLU A 305 31.80 17.85 -8.25
C GLU A 305 32.35 17.34 -9.59
N VAL A 306 32.01 16.10 -9.98
CA VAL A 306 32.45 15.54 -11.27
C VAL A 306 31.81 16.28 -12.44
N LEU A 307 30.51 16.55 -12.38
CA LEU A 307 29.81 17.31 -13.42
C LEU A 307 30.39 18.72 -13.57
N THR A 308 30.68 19.41 -12.49
CA THR A 308 31.32 20.72 -12.51
C THR A 308 32.72 20.67 -13.16
N LYS A 309 33.54 19.67 -12.82
CA LYS A 309 34.86 19.46 -13.44
C LYS A 309 34.80 19.17 -14.94
N GLN A 310 33.71 18.61 -15.41
CA GLN A 310 33.43 18.35 -16.83
C GLN A 310 32.88 19.59 -17.59
N GLY A 311 32.81 20.74 -16.95
CA GLY A 311 32.23 21.96 -17.53
C GLY A 311 30.70 21.98 -17.58
N LEU A 312 30.05 21.14 -16.83
CA LEU A 312 28.58 21.00 -16.76
C LEU A 312 28.03 21.69 -15.51
N GLU A 313 28.42 22.92 -15.28
CA GLU A 313 27.99 23.72 -14.12
C GLU A 313 26.47 23.85 -14.09
N GLY A 314 25.89 23.70 -12.89
CA GLY A 314 24.44 23.75 -12.69
C GLY A 314 23.68 22.50 -13.06
N LYS A 315 24.29 21.50 -13.71
CA LYS A 315 23.68 20.20 -13.93
C LYS A 315 23.69 19.37 -12.64
N GLN A 316 22.62 18.60 -12.45
CA GLN A 316 22.43 17.78 -11.26
C GLN A 316 22.18 16.32 -11.65
N LEU A 317 22.34 15.44 -10.68
CA LEU A 317 22.01 14.03 -10.83
C LEU A 317 20.51 13.88 -11.11
N GLU A 318 20.16 13.27 -12.25
CA GLU A 318 18.77 13.06 -12.68
C GLU A 318 18.17 11.78 -12.15
N LEU A 319 19.01 10.73 -11.99
CA LEU A 319 18.59 9.44 -11.45
C LEU A 319 19.67 8.84 -10.56
N LEU A 320 19.27 8.37 -9.37
CA LEU A 320 20.12 7.56 -8.49
C LEU A 320 19.53 6.15 -8.36
N ILE A 321 20.26 5.17 -8.90
CA ILE A 321 19.94 3.74 -8.74
C ILE A 321 20.52 3.29 -7.40
N ILE A 322 19.70 2.70 -6.53
CA ILE A 322 20.11 2.25 -5.21
C ILE A 322 19.83 0.76 -5.06
N ILE A 323 20.89 -0.03 -4.87
CA ILE A 323 20.77 -1.43 -4.50
C ILE A 323 20.68 -1.52 -2.98
N LEU A 324 19.52 -1.95 -2.49
CA LEU A 324 19.18 -1.96 -1.07
C LEU A 324 20.07 -2.93 -0.28
N PRO A 325 20.27 -2.70 1.04
CA PRO A 325 20.94 -3.66 1.89
C PRO A 325 20.10 -4.94 2.06
N ASP A 326 20.76 -6.02 2.44
CA ASP A 326 20.12 -7.32 2.69
C ASP A 326 19.13 -7.26 3.87
N ILE A 327 19.31 -6.30 4.79
CA ILE A 327 18.45 -6.08 5.95
C ILE A 327 17.40 -5.01 5.65
N SER A 328 16.14 -5.29 5.96
CA SER A 328 15.02 -4.35 5.75
C SER A 328 15.10 -3.11 6.66
N GLY A 329 14.54 -1.97 6.21
CA GLY A 329 14.35 -0.75 7.01
C GLY A 329 14.95 0.53 6.42
N SER A 330 15.86 0.42 5.45
CA SER A 330 16.53 1.61 4.88
C SER A 330 15.72 2.34 3.81
N TYR A 331 14.68 1.69 3.24
CA TYR A 331 13.92 2.24 2.11
C TYR A 331 13.26 3.58 2.43
N GLY A 332 12.63 3.71 3.59
CA GLY A 332 11.97 4.95 4.03
C GLY A 332 12.95 6.12 4.14
N LYS A 333 14.09 5.88 4.82
CA LYS A 333 15.18 6.86 4.97
C LYS A 333 15.72 7.36 3.62
N ILE A 334 15.97 6.42 2.70
CA ILE A 334 16.41 6.74 1.33
C ILE A 334 15.40 7.66 0.65
N LYS A 335 14.13 7.30 0.69
CA LYS A 335 13.08 8.05 0.01
C LYS A 335 12.89 9.44 0.61
N ARG A 336 12.84 9.53 1.94
CA ARG A 336 12.78 10.81 2.63
C ARG A 336 13.93 11.71 2.21
N LEU A 337 15.18 11.27 2.38
CA LEU A 337 16.36 12.06 2.09
C LEU A 337 16.40 12.56 0.63
N CYS A 338 16.17 11.64 -0.32
CA CYS A 338 16.29 11.98 -1.74
C CYS A 338 15.14 12.88 -2.22
N GLU A 339 13.92 12.66 -1.75
CA GLU A 339 12.73 13.34 -2.25
C GLU A 339 12.43 14.67 -1.54
N THR A 340 12.82 14.80 -0.26
CA THR A 340 12.52 16.02 0.54
C THR A 340 13.72 16.94 0.78
N GLU A 341 14.94 16.42 0.70
CA GLU A 341 16.14 17.19 1.00
C GLU A 341 17.04 17.40 -0.23
N LEU A 342 17.41 16.32 -0.95
CA LEU A 342 18.36 16.38 -2.06
C LEU A 342 17.68 16.72 -3.41
N GLY A 343 16.41 16.38 -3.58
CA GLY A 343 15.70 16.64 -4.82
C GLY A 343 16.08 15.70 -5.97
N VAL A 344 16.42 14.44 -5.67
CA VAL A 344 16.89 13.45 -6.65
C VAL A 344 15.88 12.32 -6.83
N ILE A 345 15.57 12.00 -8.09
CA ILE A 345 14.75 10.84 -8.45
C ILE A 345 15.54 9.55 -8.15
N THR A 346 14.90 8.59 -7.51
CA THR A 346 15.57 7.34 -7.12
C THR A 346 14.84 6.10 -7.60
N GLN A 347 15.62 5.07 -7.98
CA GLN A 347 15.13 3.74 -8.23
C GLN A 347 15.83 2.74 -7.32
N CYS A 348 15.08 2.18 -6.36
CA CYS A 348 15.59 1.14 -5.46
C CYS A 348 15.41 -0.25 -6.08
N CYS A 349 16.43 -1.10 -5.94
CA CYS A 349 16.48 -2.46 -6.43
C CYS A 349 16.84 -3.43 -5.30
N LEU A 350 16.22 -4.61 -5.27
CA LEU A 350 16.57 -5.66 -4.32
C LEU A 350 17.77 -6.46 -4.83
N PRO A 351 18.74 -6.82 -3.98
CA PRO A 351 19.95 -7.57 -4.38
C PRO A 351 19.65 -8.84 -5.17
N LYS A 352 18.67 -9.64 -4.72
CA LYS A 352 18.23 -10.86 -5.40
C LYS A 352 17.78 -10.65 -6.85
N ASN A 353 17.18 -9.50 -7.15
CA ASN A 353 16.70 -9.18 -8.50
C ASN A 353 17.84 -8.68 -9.40
N VAL A 354 18.79 -7.94 -8.82
CA VAL A 354 20.02 -7.53 -9.49
C VAL A 354 20.83 -8.74 -9.92
N GLN A 355 21.03 -9.70 -9.02
CA GLN A 355 21.76 -10.94 -9.29
C GLN A 355 21.09 -11.80 -10.38
N LYS A 356 19.76 -11.85 -10.43
CA LYS A 356 19.02 -12.62 -11.44
C LYS A 356 19.05 -11.99 -12.83
N GLY A 357 19.08 -10.67 -12.93
CA GLY A 357 19.17 -9.92 -14.19
C GLY A 357 18.08 -10.24 -15.22
N GLY A 358 16.89 -10.69 -14.80
CA GLY A 358 15.86 -11.18 -15.73
C GLY A 358 15.30 -10.09 -16.63
N LYS A 359 15.17 -10.37 -17.94
CA LYS A 359 14.66 -9.43 -18.96
C LYS A 359 13.34 -8.76 -18.55
N GLN A 360 12.36 -9.53 -18.08
CA GLN A 360 11.07 -9.01 -17.62
C GLN A 360 11.20 -8.04 -16.42
N TYR A 361 12.18 -8.28 -15.54
CA TYR A 361 12.44 -7.37 -14.43
C TYR A 361 13.02 -6.03 -14.95
N LEU A 362 13.96 -6.06 -15.89
CA LEU A 362 14.54 -4.88 -16.50
C LEU A 362 13.49 -4.08 -17.28
N GLU A 363 12.62 -4.73 -18.05
CA GLU A 363 11.48 -4.08 -18.71
C GLU A 363 10.58 -3.34 -17.70
N ASN A 364 10.12 -4.03 -16.65
CA ASN A 364 9.27 -3.42 -15.62
C ASN A 364 9.98 -2.29 -14.85
N LEU A 365 11.29 -2.39 -14.69
CA LEU A 365 12.09 -1.36 -14.05
C LEU A 365 12.19 -0.11 -14.94
N SER A 366 12.44 -0.30 -16.24
CA SER A 366 12.49 0.77 -17.25
C SER A 366 11.16 1.52 -17.38
N LEU A 367 10.01 0.79 -17.33
CA LEU A 367 8.69 1.42 -17.32
C LEU A 367 8.52 2.38 -16.13
N LYS A 368 8.98 1.98 -14.94
CA LYS A 368 8.93 2.83 -13.73
C LYS A 368 9.87 4.02 -13.82
N ILE A 369 11.08 3.81 -14.31
CA ILE A 369 12.06 4.88 -14.48
C ILE A 369 11.54 5.92 -15.46
N ASN A 370 10.99 5.49 -16.60
CA ASN A 370 10.46 6.37 -17.62
C ASN A 370 9.47 7.40 -17.05
N VAL A 371 8.48 6.95 -16.31
CA VAL A 371 7.45 7.87 -15.75
C VAL A 371 7.99 8.74 -14.63
N LYS A 372 8.97 8.28 -13.88
CA LYS A 372 9.65 9.06 -12.85
C LYS A 372 10.48 10.20 -13.42
N VAL A 373 10.93 10.08 -14.65
CA VAL A 373 11.68 11.14 -15.36
C VAL A 373 10.81 11.88 -16.39
N GLY A 374 9.48 11.75 -16.28
CA GLY A 374 8.50 12.52 -17.06
C GLY A 374 8.08 11.93 -18.40
N GLY A 375 8.53 10.71 -18.74
CA GLY A 375 8.10 9.99 -19.93
C GLY A 375 6.67 9.43 -19.82
N ARG A 376 6.18 8.86 -20.92
CA ARG A 376 4.90 8.13 -21.04
C ARG A 376 5.15 6.78 -21.68
N ASN A 377 4.66 5.71 -21.10
CA ASN A 377 4.87 4.35 -21.60
C ASN A 377 3.92 4.03 -22.77
N THR A 378 2.64 4.25 -22.55
CA THR A 378 1.57 3.98 -23.52
C THR A 378 0.42 4.94 -23.29
N VAL A 379 -0.44 5.09 -24.30
CA VAL A 379 -1.69 5.86 -24.22
C VAL A 379 -2.84 5.06 -24.82
N LEU A 380 -4.06 5.41 -24.46
CA LEU A 380 -5.27 4.88 -25.11
C LEU A 380 -5.32 5.46 -26.54
N GLU A 381 -5.51 4.61 -27.54
CA GLU A 381 -5.65 5.07 -28.92
C GLU A 381 -6.83 6.03 -29.09
N ASP A 382 -7.97 5.69 -28.49
CA ASP A 382 -9.18 6.52 -28.54
C ASP A 382 -9.02 7.88 -27.85
N ALA A 383 -8.06 8.01 -26.90
CA ALA A 383 -7.76 9.31 -26.31
C ALA A 383 -7.08 10.24 -27.32
N LEU A 384 -6.13 9.74 -28.12
CA LEU A 384 -5.44 10.54 -29.14
C LEU A 384 -6.41 11.06 -30.21
N TYR A 385 -7.38 10.24 -30.59
CA TYR A 385 -8.39 10.62 -31.58
C TYR A 385 -9.61 11.31 -30.99
N LYS A 386 -9.57 11.64 -29.68
CA LYS A 386 -10.67 12.30 -28.95
C LYS A 386 -12.02 11.57 -29.04
N ARG A 387 -11.97 10.24 -28.97
CA ARG A 387 -13.16 9.37 -29.11
C ARG A 387 -13.74 8.91 -27.77
N ILE A 388 -13.13 9.25 -26.63
CA ILE A 388 -13.64 8.87 -25.33
C ILE A 388 -14.67 9.91 -24.87
N PRO A 389 -15.96 9.56 -24.81
CA PRO A 389 -17.03 10.48 -24.43
C PRO A 389 -16.79 11.07 -23.04
N LEU A 390 -17.10 12.34 -22.86
CA LEU A 390 -17.02 13.08 -21.60
C LEU A 390 -15.61 13.15 -20.96
N LEU A 391 -14.57 12.65 -21.65
CA LEU A 391 -13.17 12.81 -21.25
C LEU A 391 -12.37 13.63 -22.28
N THR A 392 -12.50 13.30 -23.56
CA THR A 392 -11.59 13.83 -24.57
C THR A 392 -12.21 14.86 -25.49
N ASP A 393 -13.50 15.07 -25.43
CA ASP A 393 -14.28 16.08 -26.20
C ASP A 393 -13.99 17.51 -25.73
N VAL A 394 -13.80 17.75 -24.43
CA VAL A 394 -13.38 19.04 -23.87
C VAL A 394 -12.28 18.81 -22.81
N PRO A 395 -11.44 19.82 -22.53
CA PRO A 395 -10.42 19.71 -21.50
C PRO A 395 -11.01 19.23 -20.17
N THR A 396 -10.61 18.02 -19.76
CA THR A 396 -11.11 17.33 -18.57
C THR A 396 -9.95 16.95 -17.68
N ILE A 397 -10.03 17.28 -16.40
CA ILE A 397 -9.06 16.85 -15.39
C ILE A 397 -9.60 15.67 -14.59
N VAL A 398 -8.77 14.66 -14.39
CA VAL A 398 -9.13 13.48 -13.62
C VAL A 398 -8.33 13.47 -12.33
N PHE A 399 -9.03 13.45 -11.20
CA PHE A 399 -8.45 13.37 -9.86
C PHE A 399 -8.54 11.96 -9.31
N GLY A 400 -7.59 11.63 -8.43
CA GLY A 400 -7.67 10.48 -7.54
C GLY A 400 -7.29 10.92 -6.13
N ALA A 401 -7.98 10.42 -5.13
CA ALA A 401 -7.70 10.75 -3.74
C ALA A 401 -7.79 9.51 -2.83
N ASP A 402 -6.92 9.44 -1.84
CA ASP A 402 -6.88 8.38 -0.83
C ASP A 402 -6.39 8.91 0.51
N VAL A 403 -6.86 8.33 1.60
CA VAL A 403 -6.38 8.58 2.96
C VAL A 403 -5.88 7.28 3.57
N THR A 404 -4.62 7.27 3.99
CA THR A 404 -4.04 6.13 4.69
C THR A 404 -4.02 6.38 6.18
N HIS A 405 -4.53 5.41 6.95
CA HIS A 405 -4.53 5.47 8.41
C HIS A 405 -3.36 4.68 9.01
N PRO A 406 -2.87 5.08 10.19
CA PRO A 406 -1.87 4.32 10.92
C PRO A 406 -2.40 2.96 11.35
N ALA A 407 -1.48 2.01 11.57
CA ALA A 407 -1.83 0.67 12.02
C ALA A 407 -2.45 0.70 13.43
N ALA A 408 -3.22 -0.35 13.77
CA ALA A 408 -3.77 -0.48 15.11
C ALA A 408 -2.66 -0.49 16.17
N GLY A 409 -2.75 0.41 17.15
CA GLY A 409 -1.75 0.61 18.20
C GLY A 409 -0.69 1.68 17.91
N GLU A 410 -0.76 2.37 16.77
CA GLU A 410 0.05 3.54 16.44
C GLU A 410 -0.77 4.83 16.66
N ASP A 411 -1.32 5.00 17.87
CA ASP A 411 -2.29 6.06 18.18
C ASP A 411 -1.73 7.49 18.10
N ALA A 412 -0.42 7.65 18.13
CA ALA A 412 0.25 8.95 17.98
C ALA A 412 0.54 9.34 16.52
N CYS A 413 0.34 8.42 15.55
CA CYS A 413 0.64 8.69 14.16
C CYS A 413 -0.54 9.40 13.46
N PRO A 414 -0.29 10.42 12.63
CA PRO A 414 -1.33 11.08 11.83
C PRO A 414 -1.81 10.17 10.69
N SER A 415 -2.98 10.48 10.17
CA SER A 415 -3.44 10.01 8.85
C SER A 415 -2.78 10.83 7.76
N ILE A 416 -2.60 10.24 6.58
CA ILE A 416 -1.98 10.90 5.43
C ILE A 416 -2.96 10.88 4.28
N ALA A 417 -3.33 12.07 3.84
CA ALA A 417 -4.12 12.29 2.65
C ALA A 417 -3.21 12.50 1.43
N ALA A 418 -3.60 11.95 0.31
CA ALA A 418 -2.97 12.17 -0.99
C ALA A 418 -3.99 12.46 -2.05
N VAL A 419 -3.72 13.46 -2.87
CA VAL A 419 -4.53 13.81 -4.04
C VAL A 419 -3.62 13.86 -5.24
N VAL A 420 -3.99 13.14 -6.30
CA VAL A 420 -3.32 13.20 -7.60
C VAL A 420 -4.27 13.77 -8.65
N ALA A 421 -3.73 14.42 -9.66
CA ALA A 421 -4.50 14.86 -10.80
C ALA A 421 -3.73 14.67 -12.11
N SER A 422 -4.47 14.42 -13.19
CA SER A 422 -3.89 14.35 -14.54
C SER A 422 -3.30 15.70 -14.94
N MET A 423 -2.12 15.67 -15.58
CA MET A 423 -1.40 16.87 -16.06
C MET A 423 -1.28 16.89 -17.59
N ASP A 424 -1.94 15.96 -18.26
CA ASP A 424 -2.01 15.87 -19.71
C ASP A 424 -3.45 15.62 -20.16
N TRP A 425 -3.79 16.18 -21.31
CA TRP A 425 -5.07 16.01 -21.96
C TRP A 425 -4.84 16.08 -23.49
N PRO A 426 -5.45 15.19 -24.27
CA PRO A 426 -6.53 14.24 -23.92
C PRO A 426 -6.07 12.87 -23.38
N GLU A 427 -4.78 12.57 -23.24
CA GLU A 427 -4.24 11.23 -23.00
C GLU A 427 -4.42 10.72 -21.55
N VAL A 428 -4.44 11.61 -20.57
CA VAL A 428 -4.69 11.30 -19.14
C VAL A 428 -3.77 10.20 -18.58
N THR A 429 -2.45 10.38 -18.73
CA THR A 429 -1.43 9.39 -18.32
C THR A 429 -0.38 9.94 -17.37
N LYS A 430 -0.18 11.26 -17.32
CA LYS A 430 0.73 11.93 -16.39
C LYS A 430 -0.03 12.45 -15.19
N TYR A 431 0.46 12.18 -13.99
CA TYR A 431 -0.20 12.60 -12.76
C TYR A 431 0.77 13.30 -11.82
N LYS A 432 0.35 14.46 -11.32
CA LYS A 432 1.01 15.18 -10.22
C LYS A 432 0.32 14.83 -8.91
N CYS A 433 1.11 14.67 -7.83
CA CYS A 433 0.55 14.39 -6.52
C CYS A 433 0.84 15.50 -5.51
N LEU A 434 -0.08 15.68 -4.58
CA LEU A 434 0.08 16.45 -3.36
C LEU A 434 -0.27 15.56 -2.17
N VAL A 435 0.43 15.74 -1.05
CA VAL A 435 0.24 14.95 0.17
C VAL A 435 0.19 15.87 1.38
N SER A 436 -0.64 15.53 2.35
CA SER A 436 -0.71 16.21 3.64
C SER A 436 -0.91 15.21 4.78
N SER A 437 -0.52 15.64 5.98
CA SER A 437 -0.83 14.93 7.22
C SER A 437 -2.05 15.57 7.89
N GLN A 438 -2.94 14.75 8.40
CA GLN A 438 -4.15 15.19 9.08
C GLN A 438 -4.40 14.40 10.38
N ALA A 439 -5.43 14.75 11.13
CA ALA A 439 -5.73 14.16 12.42
C ALA A 439 -5.82 12.62 12.34
N HIS A 440 -5.54 11.98 13.47
CA HIS A 440 -5.54 10.52 13.58
C HIS A 440 -6.91 9.93 13.20
N ARG A 441 -6.93 9.08 12.16
CA ARG A 441 -8.12 8.42 11.63
C ARG A 441 -9.22 9.34 11.10
N GLU A 442 -8.88 10.56 10.76
CA GLU A 442 -9.77 11.42 10.00
C GLU A 442 -9.80 10.99 8.54
N GLU A 443 -11.00 10.74 8.00
CA GLU A 443 -11.19 10.28 6.62
C GLU A 443 -11.38 11.44 5.64
N ILE A 444 -12.05 12.52 6.06
CA ILE A 444 -12.27 13.70 5.22
C ILE A 444 -10.95 14.41 4.98
N ILE A 445 -10.64 14.73 3.73
CA ILE A 445 -9.39 15.39 3.37
C ILE A 445 -9.47 16.88 3.71
N ALA A 446 -8.74 17.30 4.75
CA ALA A 446 -8.79 18.65 5.28
C ALA A 446 -8.19 19.71 4.34
N ASP A 447 -7.11 19.38 3.62
CA ASP A 447 -6.34 20.33 2.81
C ASP A 447 -6.77 20.42 1.34
N LEU A 448 -7.95 19.90 0.97
CA LEU A 448 -8.49 20.07 -0.39
C LEU A 448 -8.64 21.56 -0.73
N TYR A 449 -9.14 22.34 0.22
CA TYR A 449 -9.22 23.78 0.17
C TYR A 449 -8.76 24.37 1.51
N THR A 450 -7.96 25.43 1.45
CA THR A 450 -7.49 26.16 2.63
C THR A 450 -7.58 27.67 2.38
N GLU A 451 -7.79 28.44 3.44
CA GLU A 451 -7.68 29.91 3.41
C GLU A 451 -6.34 30.33 4.02
N ILE A 452 -5.57 31.08 3.25
CA ILE A 452 -4.26 31.59 3.65
C ILE A 452 -4.36 33.10 3.84
N LYS A 453 -3.95 33.61 4.99
CA LYS A 453 -3.81 35.05 5.20
C LYS A 453 -2.54 35.57 4.52
N ASP A 454 -2.71 36.25 3.40
CA ASP A 454 -1.63 36.94 2.72
C ASP A 454 -1.54 38.39 3.29
N PRO A 455 -0.34 38.86 3.69
CA PRO A 455 -0.20 40.19 4.26
C PRO A 455 -0.60 41.35 3.34
N GLN A 456 -0.56 41.13 2.02
CA GLN A 456 -0.85 42.15 1.02
C GLN A 456 -2.26 42.01 0.38
N LYS A 457 -2.71 40.76 0.25
CA LYS A 457 -3.94 40.42 -0.49
C LYS A 457 -5.13 40.02 0.40
N GLY A 458 -4.93 39.96 1.73
CA GLY A 458 -5.96 39.49 2.64
C GLY A 458 -6.12 37.97 2.64
N LEU A 459 -7.35 37.47 2.71
CA LEU A 459 -7.65 36.04 2.63
C LEU A 459 -7.53 35.57 1.18
N VAL A 460 -6.61 34.65 0.92
CA VAL A 460 -6.38 34.04 -0.40
C VAL A 460 -6.70 32.55 -0.32
N GLY A 461 -7.49 32.05 -1.25
CA GLY A 461 -7.77 30.62 -1.35
C GLY A 461 -6.51 29.83 -1.73
N GLY A 462 -6.33 28.70 -1.09
CA GLY A 462 -5.26 27.74 -1.30
C GLY A 462 -5.79 26.30 -1.34
N GLY A 463 -4.93 25.34 -1.06
CA GLY A 463 -5.26 23.93 -0.96
C GLY A 463 -4.92 23.12 -2.21
N MET A 464 -5.07 21.79 -2.06
CA MET A 464 -4.59 20.82 -3.06
C MET A 464 -5.32 20.95 -4.41
N ILE A 465 -6.63 21.13 -4.40
CA ILE A 465 -7.42 21.23 -5.64
C ILE A 465 -6.98 22.43 -6.45
N ARG A 466 -6.86 23.60 -5.79
CA ARG A 466 -6.43 24.82 -6.47
C ARG A 466 -5.04 24.68 -7.09
N GLU A 467 -4.07 24.11 -6.36
CA GLU A 467 -2.72 23.92 -6.87
C GLU A 467 -2.71 22.97 -8.07
N LEU A 468 -3.45 21.87 -8.03
CA LEU A 468 -3.53 20.89 -9.12
C LEU A 468 -4.25 21.46 -10.36
N LEU A 469 -5.31 22.26 -10.20
CA LEU A 469 -5.96 22.96 -11.32
C LEU A 469 -5.02 23.94 -12.00
N LEU A 470 -4.26 24.73 -11.23
CA LEU A 470 -3.23 25.62 -11.76
C LEU A 470 -2.09 24.85 -12.46
N SER A 471 -1.69 23.70 -11.92
CA SER A 471 -0.68 22.85 -12.53
C SER A 471 -1.17 22.26 -13.85
N PHE A 472 -2.42 21.83 -13.93
CA PHE A 472 -3.04 21.38 -15.18
C PHE A 472 -3.04 22.50 -16.23
N TYR A 473 -3.45 23.71 -15.85
CA TYR A 473 -3.44 24.86 -16.76
C TYR A 473 -2.02 25.16 -17.30
N ARG A 474 -1.02 25.15 -16.42
CA ARG A 474 0.40 25.36 -16.82
C ARG A 474 0.91 24.28 -17.76
N ALA A 475 0.49 23.03 -17.54
CA ALA A 475 0.96 21.89 -18.33
C ALA A 475 0.26 21.75 -19.69
N THR A 476 -1.03 22.12 -19.79
CA THR A 476 -1.87 21.90 -20.96
C THR A 476 -2.21 23.19 -21.74
N GLY A 477 -2.03 24.35 -21.12
CA GLY A 477 -2.53 25.63 -21.65
C GLY A 477 -4.05 25.79 -21.59
N CYS A 478 -4.78 24.80 -21.08
CA CYS A 478 -6.23 24.74 -21.09
C CYS A 478 -6.80 24.78 -19.66
N LYS A 479 -7.88 25.51 -19.47
CA LYS A 479 -8.66 25.45 -18.25
C LYS A 479 -9.58 24.22 -18.29
N PRO A 480 -9.65 23.38 -17.25
CA PRO A 480 -10.57 22.25 -17.25
C PRO A 480 -12.02 22.68 -17.36
N HIS A 481 -12.77 22.08 -18.26
CA HIS A 481 -14.21 22.26 -18.41
C HIS A 481 -15.01 21.22 -17.64
N ARG A 482 -14.37 20.10 -17.25
CA ARG A 482 -14.94 19.01 -16.47
C ARG A 482 -13.96 18.49 -15.43
N ILE A 483 -14.51 17.99 -14.34
CA ILE A 483 -13.77 17.30 -13.29
C ILE A 483 -14.36 15.90 -13.11
N ILE A 484 -13.48 14.89 -13.10
CA ILE A 484 -13.81 13.52 -12.69
C ILE A 484 -12.98 13.22 -11.45
N PHE A 485 -13.62 12.85 -10.35
CA PHE A 485 -12.98 12.66 -9.05
C PHE A 485 -13.19 11.23 -8.54
N TYR A 486 -12.13 10.44 -8.46
CA TYR A 486 -12.14 9.09 -7.87
C TYR A 486 -11.60 9.12 -6.46
N ARG A 487 -12.43 8.77 -5.46
CA ARG A 487 -12.13 8.80 -4.04
C ARG A 487 -12.05 7.38 -3.46
N ASP A 488 -10.84 6.90 -3.13
CA ASP A 488 -10.64 5.57 -2.57
C ASP A 488 -10.87 5.55 -1.06
N GLY A 489 -11.38 4.42 -0.55
CA GLY A 489 -11.36 4.06 0.87
C GLY A 489 -12.53 4.53 1.72
N VAL A 490 -13.50 5.26 1.19
CA VAL A 490 -14.66 5.76 1.96
C VAL A 490 -15.67 4.64 2.25
N SER A 491 -16.10 4.53 3.50
CA SER A 491 -17.19 3.63 3.90
C SER A 491 -18.57 4.22 3.57
N GLU A 492 -19.56 3.36 3.32
CA GLU A 492 -20.94 3.81 2.98
C GLU A 492 -21.53 4.78 4.01
N GLY A 493 -21.31 4.53 5.31
CA GLY A 493 -21.76 5.41 6.38
C GLY A 493 -21.13 6.82 6.38
N GLN A 494 -20.09 7.06 5.55
CA GLN A 494 -19.42 8.35 5.42
C GLN A 494 -19.67 9.04 4.08
N PHE A 495 -20.41 8.44 3.16
CA PHE A 495 -20.65 8.98 1.82
C PHE A 495 -21.20 10.40 1.85
N SER A 496 -22.26 10.64 2.63
CA SER A 496 -22.88 11.97 2.72
C SER A 496 -21.93 13.04 3.28
N GLN A 497 -21.10 12.68 4.27
CA GLN A 497 -20.13 13.61 4.85
C GLN A 497 -19.01 13.94 3.87
N VAL A 498 -18.42 12.90 3.24
CA VAL A 498 -17.34 13.08 2.25
C VAL A 498 -17.87 13.91 1.07
N LEU A 499 -19.04 13.58 0.54
CA LEU A 499 -19.64 14.35 -0.55
C LEU A 499 -19.85 15.82 -0.14
N LEU A 500 -20.43 16.08 1.03
CA LEU A 500 -20.72 17.43 1.48
C LEU A 500 -19.43 18.27 1.63
N TYR A 501 -18.46 17.78 2.36
CA TYR A 501 -17.26 18.56 2.69
C TYR A 501 -16.25 18.63 1.55
N GLU A 502 -16.00 17.50 0.87
CA GLU A 502 -15.01 17.47 -0.21
C GLU A 502 -15.54 18.17 -1.48
N MET A 503 -16.84 18.06 -1.79
CA MET A 503 -17.45 18.84 -2.90
C MET A 503 -17.46 20.34 -2.62
N ASP A 504 -17.78 20.77 -1.40
CA ASP A 504 -17.71 22.18 -1.02
C ASP A 504 -16.27 22.73 -1.20
N ALA A 505 -15.26 21.95 -0.76
CA ALA A 505 -13.86 22.28 -0.95
C ALA A 505 -13.47 22.41 -2.44
N ILE A 506 -13.92 21.49 -3.29
CA ILE A 506 -13.70 21.56 -4.75
C ILE A 506 -14.34 22.82 -5.33
N ARG A 507 -15.59 23.13 -4.96
CA ARG A 507 -16.32 24.33 -5.42
C ARG A 507 -15.62 25.61 -5.00
N LYS A 508 -15.22 25.72 -3.73
CA LYS A 508 -14.48 26.87 -3.21
C LYS A 508 -13.15 27.05 -3.94
N ALA A 509 -12.40 25.98 -4.14
CA ALA A 509 -11.14 26.03 -4.88
C ALA A 509 -11.33 26.54 -6.31
N CYS A 510 -12.36 26.08 -7.02
CA CYS A 510 -12.68 26.55 -8.37
C CYS A 510 -13.09 28.03 -8.38
N ALA A 511 -13.97 28.44 -7.49
CA ALA A 511 -14.46 29.83 -7.40
C ALA A 511 -13.35 30.84 -7.09
N THR A 512 -12.30 30.43 -6.34
CA THR A 512 -11.14 31.30 -6.05
C THR A 512 -10.19 31.50 -7.24
N LEU A 513 -10.28 30.67 -8.28
CA LEU A 513 -9.49 30.85 -9.49
C LEU A 513 -10.08 31.88 -10.43
N GLN A 514 -11.39 31.91 -10.55
CA GLN A 514 -12.12 32.84 -11.38
C GLN A 514 -13.57 32.89 -10.92
N ALA A 515 -14.14 34.12 -10.84
CA ALA A 515 -15.58 34.30 -10.53
C ALA A 515 -16.45 33.51 -11.53
N GLY A 516 -17.39 32.71 -11.00
CA GLY A 516 -18.27 31.88 -11.81
C GLY A 516 -17.65 30.62 -12.42
N TYR A 517 -16.42 30.30 -12.12
CA TYR A 517 -15.80 29.04 -12.58
C TYR A 517 -16.24 27.88 -11.71
N LEU A 518 -17.23 27.15 -12.16
CA LEU A 518 -17.83 25.99 -11.49
C LEU A 518 -17.99 24.83 -12.52
N PRO A 519 -16.88 24.17 -12.90
CA PRO A 519 -16.97 23.06 -13.83
C PRO A 519 -17.82 21.91 -13.25
N PRO A 520 -18.61 21.20 -14.07
CA PRO A 520 -19.38 20.05 -13.61
C PRO A 520 -18.43 18.94 -13.11
N VAL A 521 -18.84 18.26 -12.03
CA VAL A 521 -18.08 17.24 -11.33
C VAL A 521 -18.80 15.91 -11.37
N THR A 522 -18.07 14.83 -11.68
CA THR A 522 -18.49 13.46 -11.41
C THR A 522 -17.66 12.94 -10.24
N PHE A 523 -18.30 12.63 -9.12
CA PHE A 523 -17.67 12.18 -7.89
C PHE A 523 -17.95 10.69 -7.65
N VAL A 524 -16.91 9.86 -7.73
CA VAL A 524 -17.00 8.39 -7.68
C VAL A 524 -16.20 7.89 -6.49
N VAL A 525 -16.84 7.19 -5.56
CA VAL A 525 -16.18 6.45 -4.50
C VAL A 525 -15.69 5.11 -5.05
N VAL A 526 -14.48 4.73 -4.67
CA VAL A 526 -13.81 3.50 -5.09
C VAL A 526 -13.62 2.60 -3.88
N GLN A 527 -14.26 1.44 -3.87
CA GLN A 527 -14.17 0.47 -2.79
C GLN A 527 -13.53 -0.83 -3.27
N LYS A 528 -12.32 -1.11 -2.79
CA LYS A 528 -11.63 -2.38 -3.07
C LYS A 528 -11.74 -3.37 -1.92
N ARG A 529 -11.88 -2.89 -0.69
CA ARG A 529 -11.85 -3.71 0.53
C ARG A 529 -13.25 -4.15 0.95
N HIS A 530 -14.01 -4.77 0.03
CA HIS A 530 -15.30 -5.39 0.30
C HIS A 530 -15.19 -6.92 0.20
N HIS A 531 -16.28 -7.63 0.52
CA HIS A 531 -16.32 -9.09 0.56
C HIS A 531 -17.05 -9.76 -0.61
N THR A 532 -17.61 -8.99 -1.54
CA THR A 532 -18.27 -9.52 -2.74
C THR A 532 -17.28 -10.23 -3.65
N ARG A 533 -17.60 -11.45 -4.06
CA ARG A 533 -16.87 -12.24 -5.05
C ARG A 533 -17.82 -12.65 -6.15
N LEU A 534 -17.28 -12.68 -7.38
CA LEU A 534 -18.00 -13.12 -8.56
C LEU A 534 -17.34 -14.39 -9.09
N PHE A 535 -18.14 -15.38 -9.38
CA PHE A 535 -17.71 -16.66 -9.93
C PHE A 535 -18.32 -16.86 -11.32
N PRO A 536 -17.61 -17.53 -12.25
CA PRO A 536 -18.20 -17.90 -13.53
C PRO A 536 -19.28 -18.97 -13.33
N GLU A 537 -20.32 -18.95 -14.14
CA GLU A 537 -21.35 -19.99 -14.12
C GLU A 537 -20.74 -21.38 -14.36
N ASN A 538 -19.72 -21.47 -15.21
CA ASN A 538 -18.99 -22.68 -15.49
C ASN A 538 -17.47 -22.47 -15.40
N HIS A 539 -16.85 -22.99 -14.35
CA HIS A 539 -15.39 -22.90 -14.13
C HIS A 539 -14.54 -23.59 -15.22
N ARG A 540 -15.10 -24.47 -16.03
CA ARG A 540 -14.41 -25.19 -17.12
C ARG A 540 -14.50 -24.46 -18.45
N ALA A 541 -15.35 -23.45 -18.57
CA ALA A 541 -15.53 -22.66 -19.79
C ALA A 541 -14.38 -21.67 -19.95
N ARG A 542 -13.49 -21.93 -20.91
CA ARG A 542 -12.31 -21.11 -21.17
C ARG A 542 -12.62 -19.75 -21.79
N ASP A 543 -13.76 -19.59 -22.40
CA ASP A 543 -14.30 -18.35 -22.95
C ASP A 543 -14.87 -17.43 -21.87
N LEU A 544 -15.18 -17.95 -20.67
CA LEU A 544 -15.71 -17.21 -19.54
C LEU A 544 -14.67 -16.96 -18.44
N THR A 545 -13.48 -17.55 -18.54
CA THR A 545 -12.47 -17.51 -17.47
C THR A 545 -11.08 -17.13 -17.97
N ASP A 546 -10.31 -16.51 -17.07
CA ASP A 546 -8.87 -16.33 -17.27
C ASP A 546 -8.10 -17.66 -17.00
N ARG A 547 -6.78 -17.64 -17.19
CA ARG A 547 -5.91 -18.83 -16.95
C ARG A 547 -5.94 -19.33 -15.50
N SER A 548 -6.36 -18.53 -14.56
CA SER A 548 -6.45 -18.85 -13.12
C SER A 548 -7.83 -19.33 -12.71
N GLY A 549 -8.80 -19.38 -13.64
CA GLY A 549 -10.20 -19.73 -13.40
C GLY A 549 -11.05 -18.58 -12.84
N ASN A 550 -10.55 -17.35 -12.86
CA ASN A 550 -11.30 -16.16 -12.49
C ASN A 550 -12.15 -15.66 -13.66
N ILE A 551 -13.19 -14.88 -13.38
CA ILE A 551 -13.95 -14.14 -14.38
C ILE A 551 -13.02 -13.24 -15.21
N LEU A 552 -13.41 -12.98 -16.45
CA LEU A 552 -12.60 -12.21 -17.39
C LEU A 552 -12.42 -10.74 -16.96
N PRO A 553 -11.26 -10.12 -17.26
CA PRO A 553 -11.10 -8.67 -17.19
C PRO A 553 -12.13 -7.97 -18.08
N GLY A 554 -12.75 -6.93 -17.55
CA GLY A 554 -13.86 -6.22 -18.21
C GLY A 554 -15.25 -6.63 -17.71
N THR A 555 -15.34 -7.69 -16.87
CA THR A 555 -16.64 -8.10 -16.31
C THR A 555 -17.22 -7.00 -15.41
N VAL A 556 -18.43 -6.54 -15.76
CA VAL A 556 -19.24 -5.55 -15.05
C VAL A 556 -20.51 -6.20 -14.55
N VAL A 557 -20.86 -5.92 -13.30
CA VAL A 557 -22.16 -6.21 -12.69
C VAL A 557 -22.73 -4.91 -12.14
N ASP A 558 -23.89 -4.49 -12.58
CA ASP A 558 -24.55 -3.23 -12.21
C ASP A 558 -26.05 -3.43 -11.90
N THR A 559 -26.47 -4.65 -11.63
CA THR A 559 -27.84 -5.01 -11.29
C THR A 559 -27.86 -6.02 -10.14
N LYS A 560 -29.05 -6.32 -9.62
CA LYS A 560 -29.37 -7.32 -8.58
C LYS A 560 -28.66 -7.17 -7.24
N ILE A 561 -27.32 -7.10 -7.23
CA ILE A 561 -26.49 -6.91 -6.01
C ILE A 561 -26.03 -5.46 -5.81
N CYS A 562 -26.36 -4.58 -6.75
CA CYS A 562 -26.13 -3.15 -6.68
C CYS A 562 -27.29 -2.43 -6.01
N HIS A 563 -27.12 -1.15 -5.67
CA HIS A 563 -28.14 -0.36 -5.02
C HIS A 563 -29.36 -0.16 -5.93
N PRO A 564 -30.60 -0.23 -5.42
CA PRO A 564 -31.80 -0.19 -6.25
C PRO A 564 -32.07 1.15 -6.91
N THR A 565 -31.60 2.26 -6.35
CA THR A 565 -31.87 3.64 -6.78
C THR A 565 -30.64 4.52 -6.98
N GLU A 566 -29.46 4.10 -6.48
CA GLU A 566 -28.21 4.82 -6.66
C GLU A 566 -27.39 4.19 -7.79
N PHE A 567 -26.48 4.96 -8.36
CA PHE A 567 -25.65 4.47 -9.45
C PHE A 567 -24.36 3.89 -8.89
N ASP A 568 -24.28 2.56 -8.85
CA ASP A 568 -23.10 1.81 -8.48
C ASP A 568 -22.89 0.60 -9.39
N PHE A 569 -21.68 0.10 -9.44
CA PHE A 569 -21.33 -1.09 -10.22
C PHE A 569 -20.06 -1.79 -9.70
N TYR A 570 -19.97 -3.09 -9.93
CA TYR A 570 -18.77 -3.87 -9.72
C TYR A 570 -18.03 -4.06 -11.03
N LEU A 571 -16.72 -3.79 -11.05
CA LEU A 571 -15.86 -3.96 -12.22
C LEU A 571 -14.66 -4.84 -11.88
N CYS A 572 -14.52 -5.99 -12.54
CA CYS A 572 -13.31 -6.79 -12.55
C CYS A 572 -12.42 -6.37 -13.71
N SER A 573 -11.53 -5.39 -13.50
CA SER A 573 -10.70 -4.83 -14.57
C SER A 573 -9.41 -5.60 -14.85
N HIS A 574 -9.05 -6.62 -14.05
CA HIS A 574 -7.74 -7.28 -14.10
C HIS A 574 -7.85 -8.81 -14.15
N ALA A 575 -6.85 -9.45 -14.76
CA ALA A 575 -6.70 -10.91 -14.69
C ALA A 575 -6.14 -11.33 -13.32
N GLY A 576 -6.63 -12.46 -12.80
CA GLY A 576 -6.15 -13.02 -11.55
C GLY A 576 -4.69 -13.50 -11.66
N ILE A 577 -3.87 -13.13 -10.66
CA ILE A 577 -2.50 -13.64 -10.55
C ILE A 577 -2.45 -14.78 -9.54
N GLN A 578 -3.15 -14.62 -8.42
CA GLN A 578 -3.19 -15.58 -7.32
C GLN A 578 -4.55 -15.51 -6.63
N GLY A 579 -5.15 -16.67 -6.37
CA GLY A 579 -6.43 -16.76 -5.68
C GLY A 579 -7.61 -16.28 -6.51
N THR A 580 -8.68 -15.86 -5.84
CA THR A 580 -9.91 -15.35 -6.43
C THR A 580 -9.84 -13.84 -6.61
N SER A 581 -10.11 -13.36 -7.82
CA SER A 581 -10.14 -11.94 -8.14
C SER A 581 -11.23 -11.23 -7.33
N ARG A 582 -10.91 -10.02 -6.86
CA ARG A 582 -11.85 -9.15 -6.20
C ARG A 582 -12.22 -8.02 -7.17
N PRO A 583 -13.46 -7.94 -7.65
CA PRO A 583 -13.90 -6.79 -8.44
C PRO A 583 -13.76 -5.52 -7.60
N THR A 584 -13.66 -4.37 -8.22
CA THR A 584 -13.74 -3.09 -7.51
C THR A 584 -15.18 -2.61 -7.58
N HIS A 585 -15.71 -2.13 -6.46
CA HIS A 585 -17.01 -1.50 -6.38
C HIS A 585 -16.83 0.02 -6.56
N TYR A 586 -17.53 0.57 -7.53
CA TYR A 586 -17.59 2.01 -7.82
C TYR A 586 -18.96 2.52 -7.50
N HIS A 587 -19.04 3.56 -6.65
CA HIS A 587 -20.29 4.17 -6.25
C HIS A 587 -20.27 5.65 -6.64
N VAL A 588 -21.19 6.06 -7.50
CA VAL A 588 -21.27 7.43 -8.02
C VAL A 588 -22.14 8.27 -7.10
N LEU A 589 -21.51 9.10 -6.28
CA LEU A 589 -22.22 9.96 -5.32
C LEU A 589 -22.82 11.19 -5.98
N LEU A 590 -22.18 11.70 -7.03
CA LEU A 590 -22.64 12.86 -7.79
C LEU A 590 -22.17 12.75 -9.23
N ASP A 591 -23.05 13.04 -10.17
CA ASP A 591 -22.72 13.10 -11.60
C ASP A 591 -23.40 14.28 -12.30
N GLU A 592 -22.73 15.42 -12.30
CA GLU A 592 -23.18 16.60 -13.03
C GLU A 592 -22.82 16.56 -14.52
N ASN A 593 -21.86 15.69 -14.91
CA ASN A 593 -21.47 15.49 -16.30
C ASN A 593 -22.46 14.60 -17.08
N ARG A 594 -23.39 13.93 -16.38
CA ARG A 594 -24.43 13.07 -16.96
C ARG A 594 -23.87 11.91 -17.78
N PHE A 595 -22.95 11.17 -17.18
CA PHE A 595 -22.47 9.93 -17.76
C PHE A 595 -23.60 8.91 -17.90
N SER A 596 -23.66 8.22 -19.03
CA SER A 596 -24.39 6.94 -19.07
C SER A 596 -23.59 5.87 -18.29
N ALA A 597 -24.28 4.85 -17.80
CA ALA A 597 -23.62 3.75 -17.10
C ALA A 597 -22.50 3.14 -17.95
N ASP A 598 -22.78 2.86 -19.23
CA ASP A 598 -21.81 2.31 -20.17
C ASP A 598 -20.57 3.22 -20.36
N ALA A 599 -20.79 4.53 -20.49
CA ALA A 599 -19.70 5.49 -20.70
C ALA A 599 -18.76 5.53 -19.49
N LEU A 600 -19.29 5.61 -18.27
CA LEU A 600 -18.45 5.68 -17.05
C LEU A 600 -17.76 4.36 -16.77
N GLN A 601 -18.43 3.23 -16.96
CA GLN A 601 -17.86 1.89 -16.79
C GLN A 601 -16.75 1.64 -17.79
N THR A 602 -16.97 1.97 -19.06
CA THR A 602 -15.96 1.84 -20.13
C THR A 602 -14.77 2.76 -19.88
N LEU A 603 -15.01 4.02 -19.51
CA LEU A 603 -13.95 4.95 -19.15
C LEU A 603 -13.10 4.42 -17.99
N THR A 604 -13.76 3.99 -16.90
CA THR A 604 -13.08 3.46 -15.70
C THR A 604 -12.26 2.21 -16.05
N TYR A 605 -12.79 1.32 -16.89
CA TYR A 605 -12.08 0.14 -17.36
C TYR A 605 -10.89 0.49 -18.25
N ASN A 606 -11.07 1.36 -19.22
CA ASN A 606 -10.01 1.78 -20.14
C ASN A 606 -8.84 2.44 -19.40
N LEU A 607 -9.12 3.30 -18.42
CA LEU A 607 -8.08 3.88 -17.58
C LEU A 607 -7.24 2.82 -16.85
N CYS A 608 -7.80 1.68 -16.45
CA CYS A 608 -7.05 0.60 -15.80
C CYS A 608 -5.91 0.03 -16.67
N TYR A 609 -5.89 0.29 -17.96
CA TYR A 609 -4.80 -0.08 -18.88
C TYR A 609 -3.69 0.96 -18.98
N THR A 610 -3.87 2.14 -18.42
CA THR A 610 -2.85 3.22 -18.47
C THR A 610 -1.90 3.21 -17.27
N TYR A 611 -1.99 2.22 -16.37
CA TYR A 611 -1.12 2.15 -15.19
C TYR A 611 0.34 1.95 -15.59
N ALA A 612 1.18 2.91 -15.21
CA ALA A 612 2.52 3.06 -15.77
C ALA A 612 3.55 2.01 -15.31
N ARG A 613 3.27 1.23 -14.24
CA ARG A 613 4.29 0.38 -13.61
C ARG A 613 4.39 -1.04 -14.17
N CYS A 614 3.48 -1.45 -15.02
CA CYS A 614 3.45 -2.79 -15.63
C CYS A 614 2.63 -2.80 -16.92
N THR A 615 2.77 -3.86 -17.71
CA THR A 615 2.00 -4.15 -18.92
C THR A 615 0.80 -5.06 -18.62
N ARG A 616 0.00 -4.64 -17.63
CA ARG A 616 -1.23 -5.32 -17.22
C ARG A 616 -2.27 -4.31 -16.80
N SER A 617 -3.52 -4.61 -17.09
CA SER A 617 -4.66 -3.91 -16.52
C SER A 617 -4.67 -4.09 -14.99
N VAL A 618 -4.89 -3.02 -14.26
CA VAL A 618 -4.88 -3.02 -12.79
C VAL A 618 -6.29 -3.09 -12.22
N SER A 619 -6.37 -3.51 -10.97
CA SER A 619 -7.65 -3.82 -10.31
C SER A 619 -8.40 -2.61 -9.75
N ILE A 620 -7.80 -1.42 -9.79
CA ILE A 620 -8.36 -0.15 -9.34
C ILE A 620 -8.00 0.89 -10.40
N VAL A 621 -8.90 1.83 -10.67
CA VAL A 621 -8.65 2.95 -11.58
C VAL A 621 -7.36 3.69 -11.19
N PRO A 622 -6.44 3.94 -12.14
CA PRO A 622 -5.10 4.46 -11.86
C PRO A 622 -5.03 5.73 -11.00
N PRO A 623 -5.86 6.78 -11.18
CA PRO A 623 -5.80 7.94 -10.30
C PRO A 623 -5.98 7.58 -8.81
N ALA A 624 -6.93 6.72 -8.46
CA ALA A 624 -7.08 6.23 -7.09
C ALA A 624 -5.86 5.39 -6.65
N TYR A 625 -5.33 4.55 -7.53
CA TYR A 625 -4.14 3.75 -7.23
C TYR A 625 -2.90 4.62 -7.03
N TYR A 626 -2.71 5.67 -7.81
CA TYR A 626 -1.61 6.61 -7.65
C TYR A 626 -1.70 7.42 -6.36
N ALA A 627 -2.90 7.84 -5.96
CA ALA A 627 -3.14 8.47 -4.66
C ALA A 627 -2.72 7.54 -3.51
N HIS A 628 -3.10 6.26 -3.59
CA HIS A 628 -2.67 5.24 -2.64
C HIS A 628 -1.15 5.10 -2.57
N LEU A 629 -0.46 5.02 -3.71
CA LEU A 629 1.01 4.97 -3.75
C LEU A 629 1.66 6.22 -3.15
N ALA A 630 1.11 7.40 -3.43
CA ALA A 630 1.61 8.67 -2.91
C ALA A 630 1.43 8.78 -1.38
N ALA A 631 0.27 8.39 -0.84
CA ALA A 631 0.00 8.37 0.59
C ALA A 631 0.95 7.41 1.32
N PHE A 632 1.14 6.20 0.80
CA PHE A 632 2.13 5.26 1.33
C PHE A 632 3.56 5.75 1.24
N ARG A 633 3.92 6.47 0.17
CA ARG A 633 5.24 7.09 0.03
C ARG A 633 5.46 8.16 1.11
N ALA A 634 4.49 9.02 1.33
CA ALA A 634 4.58 10.09 2.31
C ALA A 634 4.67 9.57 3.76
N ARG A 635 4.11 8.40 4.05
CA ARG A 635 4.25 7.75 5.36
C ARG A 635 5.71 7.50 5.75
N TYR A 636 6.57 7.13 4.80
CA TYR A 636 7.99 6.94 5.03
C TYR A 636 8.72 8.22 5.44
N TYR A 637 8.18 9.39 5.14
CA TYR A 637 8.81 10.65 5.52
C TYR A 637 8.71 10.94 7.01
N MET A 638 7.86 10.20 7.75
CA MET A 638 7.62 10.35 9.18
C MET A 638 8.16 9.19 10.04
N GLU A 639 8.62 8.07 9.45
CA GLU A 639 8.94 6.83 10.18
C GLU A 639 10.11 6.96 11.18
N ASP A 640 11.14 7.76 10.92
CA ASP A 640 12.33 7.85 11.77
C ASP A 640 12.08 8.48 13.14
N GLU A 641 11.01 9.24 13.28
CA GLU A 641 10.71 10.01 14.49
C GLU A 641 9.82 9.24 15.48
N PHE A 642 9.17 8.18 15.03
CA PHE A 642 8.35 7.31 15.89
C PHE A 642 9.11 6.09 16.42
N SER A 643 10.32 5.81 15.93
CA SER A 643 11.13 4.68 16.38
C SER A 643 11.86 4.90 17.70
N ASP A 644 12.13 6.15 18.11
CA ASP A 644 12.86 6.52 19.33
C ASP A 644 11.99 7.09 20.46
N GLY A 645 10.69 7.30 20.22
CA GLY A 645 9.77 7.84 21.22
C GLY A 645 9.24 6.77 22.17
N GLY A 646 9.75 6.73 23.37
CA GLY A 646 9.12 6.07 24.52
C GLY A 646 7.68 6.58 24.71
N SER A 647 6.82 5.71 25.24
CA SER A 647 5.42 5.90 25.63
C SER A 647 4.99 7.37 25.77
N SER A 648 4.36 7.95 24.75
CA SER A 648 3.63 9.20 24.94
C SER A 648 2.27 8.89 25.54
N SER A 649 2.05 9.51 26.68
CA SER A 649 0.82 9.50 27.49
C SER A 649 -0.43 9.90 26.68
N ALA A 650 -1.59 9.57 27.20
CA ALA A 650 -2.95 9.77 26.64
C ALA A 650 -3.32 11.23 26.22
N THR A 651 -2.44 12.20 26.42
CA THR A 651 -2.61 13.61 26.03
C THR A 651 -2.32 13.93 24.55
N ALA A 652 -1.83 12.96 23.74
CA ALA A 652 -1.46 13.19 22.34
C ALA A 652 -2.64 13.29 21.35
N ARG A 653 -3.89 13.07 21.80
CA ARG A 653 -5.07 13.07 20.91
C ARG A 653 -5.51 14.48 20.44
N SER A 654 -5.03 15.55 21.05
CA SER A 654 -5.42 16.95 20.73
C SER A 654 -4.28 17.80 20.14
N ALA A 655 -3.11 17.23 19.90
CA ALA A 655 -2.03 17.97 19.27
C ALA A 655 -2.29 18.12 17.75
N PRO A 656 -1.99 19.29 17.16
CA PRO A 656 -2.11 19.50 15.71
C PRO A 656 -1.28 18.44 14.96
N ALA A 657 -1.82 17.95 13.85
CA ALA A 657 -1.14 16.95 13.03
C ALA A 657 0.22 17.52 12.58
N ARG A 658 1.28 16.73 12.83
CA ARG A 658 2.64 17.14 12.45
C ARG A 658 2.73 17.25 10.93
N GLN A 659 3.23 18.37 10.43
CA GLN A 659 3.36 18.62 9.01
C GLN A 659 4.40 17.70 8.35
N LEU A 660 4.07 17.22 7.15
CA LEU A 660 5.02 16.50 6.31
C LEU A 660 6.13 17.43 5.80
N PRO A 661 7.37 16.94 5.67
CA PRO A 661 8.43 17.69 5.00
C PRO A 661 8.03 17.96 3.54
N LYS A 662 8.36 19.14 3.04
CA LYS A 662 8.06 19.53 1.66
C LYS A 662 8.88 18.69 0.67
N ILE A 663 8.20 18.15 -0.34
CA ILE A 663 8.86 17.48 -1.47
C ILE A 663 9.54 18.55 -2.33
N ARG A 664 10.78 18.31 -2.75
CA ARG A 664 11.54 19.24 -3.58
C ARG A 664 10.88 19.42 -4.95
N ASP A 665 10.95 20.64 -5.49
CA ASP A 665 10.34 21.00 -6.77
C ASP A 665 10.85 20.15 -7.94
N SER A 666 12.14 19.79 -7.94
CA SER A 666 12.76 18.89 -8.92
C SER A 666 12.17 17.48 -8.92
N VAL A 667 11.44 17.09 -7.88
CA VAL A 667 10.83 15.75 -7.74
C VAL A 667 9.30 15.80 -7.88
N LYS A 668 8.65 16.80 -7.28
CA LYS A 668 7.19 16.85 -7.18
C LYS A 668 6.44 16.98 -8.52
N GLU A 669 7.13 17.47 -9.56
CA GLU A 669 6.55 17.61 -10.89
C GLU A 669 6.46 16.27 -11.67
N PHE A 670 7.07 15.22 -11.13
CA PHE A 670 7.11 13.89 -11.74
C PHE A 670 6.32 12.86 -10.93
N MET A 671 6.07 11.70 -11.53
CA MET A 671 5.42 10.58 -10.85
C MET A 671 6.43 9.79 -9.99
N PHE A 672 7.13 10.47 -9.08
CA PHE A 672 8.21 9.92 -8.25
C PHE A 672 7.76 8.77 -7.33
N TYR A 673 6.51 8.74 -6.97
CA TYR A 673 5.88 7.73 -6.12
C TYR A 673 5.65 6.38 -6.85
N CYS A 674 5.83 6.32 -8.18
CA CYS A 674 5.73 5.11 -9.01
C CYS A 674 6.86 4.08 -8.81
#